data_29356877363bbb9e61d81d53e9da2ffd
#
_entry.id   29356877363bbb9e61d81d53e9da2ffd
#
_cell.length_a   1.000
_cell.length_b   1.000
_cell.length_c   1.000
_cell.angle_alpha   90.00
_cell.angle_beta   90.00
_cell.angle_gamma   90.00
#
_symmetry.space_group_name_H-M   'P 1'
#
loop_
_entity.id
_entity.type
_entity.pdbx_description
1 polymer ?
#
loop_
_entity_poly.entity_id
_entity_poly.type
_entity_poly.pdbx_seq_one_letter_code
_entity_poly.pdbx_strand_id
1 'polypeptide(L)'
;MKLNTDYLIIGSGAVGMAFADTLLTETDANIIIVDRYAKPGGHWNVAYPFVTLHQPSAFYGVNSMELSSGEKDKTGLNLGLGDLASGASVSAYFDEVMRHKFLPTGRVQYFPLCDYQGDGKFTSTMTGEEFEVTEYKKIVDATYLKTSVPSTHTPNFSVAEGVQFMPINDLIKIKKPVAGFVVIGGGKTGIDAILWLLQNRVNPDNITWIISRDAWLIDRENAQPAEEFFNKTIGAQANQLEAVAKSKSIPDLFERLETAGVLLRLDKNFEPKMFHGATVSKMELAALQRVKNVVRLGRVQSIDKEQIVFKNGSISTSVNHVHVDCSATPIRYDIESIPVFNGKVITPQTVRSYQPVFSAAFIAHIEANYEKESEKNQICGVVPLPNHDTDWIKMQFGLMMNQFNWGGYKEIGEWLLNSRLDGFAALVKGVAKEDKIKQGILKKMRGYAPPAMMKLHQYIKQIDETDKQEFDSPQFQINRKVYFVDQIKETPKADLAIGEGEILLKIDQFAFSANNITYAVVGDQIGYWKFFPPVGENSEGWGVLPVWGFADVVESNVDEVPVGDRLFGYFSPAKHLKMKPVGISDKRFIDGSEHRKELPAGYNMYRRVHAEPNYNKAFDRERSLLFPLHLTSFCIWDALQDNDWYGAKQVLVLSASSKTSIGLGYALHGDENAPNVIGVTSARNLEMVKNLGIYDESIAYEMVNQIDPTIPTVIVDMSGNQTLLVALHTLLGDNMKKTVNVGLTHWTDARPKKGIITERSEFFFAPGHIQKRMKDWGPAGFDQRTAKFMMETAAKSREWLNFKEVDGLQGLVKVYPAVV
;
A
#
# COMPACT_ATOMS: atom_id res chain seq x y z
N MET A 1 -13.81 -8.31 43.53
CA MET A 1 -13.89 -6.84 43.69
C MET A 1 -14.38 -6.22 42.36
N LYS A 2 -15.29 -5.20 42.39
CA LYS A 2 -15.71 -4.47 41.20
C LYS A 2 -14.89 -3.21 41.00
N LEU A 3 -14.49 -2.92 39.78
CA LEU A 3 -13.62 -1.82 39.37
C LEU A 3 -14.25 -1.10 38.16
N ASN A 4 -13.87 0.18 37.98
CA ASN A 4 -14.25 0.99 36.84
C ASN A 4 -13.01 1.72 36.28
N THR A 5 -12.92 1.90 34.98
CA THR A 5 -11.82 2.59 34.31
C THR A 5 -12.27 3.09 32.94
N ASP A 6 -11.49 3.95 32.29
CA ASP A 6 -11.70 4.26 30.88
C ASP A 6 -11.07 3.17 30.00
N TYR A 7 -9.85 2.75 30.31
CA TYR A 7 -9.11 1.74 29.54
C TYR A 7 -8.60 0.60 30.43
N LEU A 8 -8.89 -0.63 30.01
CA LEU A 8 -8.35 -1.84 30.62
C LEU A 8 -7.25 -2.38 29.70
N ILE A 9 -5.99 -2.27 30.11
CA ILE A 9 -4.83 -2.74 29.33
C ILE A 9 -4.39 -4.09 29.84
N ILE A 10 -4.35 -5.09 28.94
CA ILE A 10 -3.90 -6.44 29.23
C ILE A 10 -2.45 -6.58 28.79
N GLY A 11 -1.55 -6.73 29.75
CA GLY A 11 -0.10 -6.83 29.55
C GLY A 11 0.63 -5.50 29.78
N SER A 12 1.57 -5.49 30.72
CA SER A 12 2.52 -4.38 31.00
C SER A 12 3.87 -4.59 30.29
N GLY A 13 3.86 -5.32 29.15
CA GLY A 13 5.01 -5.42 28.27
C GLY A 13 5.28 -4.10 27.55
N ALA A 14 6.32 -4.07 26.70
CA ALA A 14 6.72 -2.88 25.99
C ALA A 14 5.58 -2.23 25.19
N VAL A 15 4.71 -3.03 24.56
CA VAL A 15 3.54 -2.57 23.79
C VAL A 15 2.51 -1.90 24.70
N GLY A 16 2.11 -2.58 25.79
CA GLY A 16 1.12 -2.02 26.73
C GLY A 16 1.63 -0.76 27.44
N MET A 17 2.92 -0.73 27.82
CA MET A 17 3.55 0.43 28.43
C MET A 17 3.63 1.62 27.47
N ALA A 18 4.02 1.40 26.20
CA ALA A 18 4.10 2.48 25.22
C ALA A 18 2.71 3.04 24.84
N PHE A 19 1.68 2.17 24.78
CA PHE A 19 0.29 2.59 24.60
C PHE A 19 -0.20 3.44 25.78
N ALA A 20 -0.01 2.94 27.01
CA ALA A 20 -0.43 3.63 28.23
C ALA A 20 0.23 5.01 28.37
N ASP A 21 1.54 5.11 28.09
CA ASP A 21 2.29 6.36 28.18
C ASP A 21 1.72 7.46 27.29
N THR A 22 1.45 7.13 26.02
CA THR A 22 0.89 8.09 25.06
C THR A 22 -0.53 8.49 25.47
N LEU A 23 -1.35 7.52 25.88
CA LEU A 23 -2.72 7.79 26.32
C LEU A 23 -2.76 8.68 27.56
N LEU A 24 -1.87 8.46 28.54
CA LEU A 24 -1.73 9.32 29.75
C LEU A 24 -1.26 10.73 29.40
N THR A 25 -0.43 10.87 28.38
CA THR A 25 0.10 12.17 27.97
C THR A 25 -0.93 13.00 27.17
N GLU A 26 -1.77 12.34 26.39
CA GLU A 26 -2.66 13.00 25.43
C GLU A 26 -4.12 13.04 25.88
N THR A 27 -4.48 12.38 26.99
CA THR A 27 -5.84 12.33 27.55
C THR A 27 -5.85 12.44 29.07
N ASP A 28 -7.03 12.61 29.65
CA ASP A 28 -7.27 12.54 31.10
C ASP A 28 -7.78 11.16 31.53
N ALA A 29 -7.63 10.13 30.73
CA ALA A 29 -8.18 8.80 30.95
C ALA A 29 -7.62 8.11 32.21
N ASN A 30 -8.48 7.35 32.88
CA ASN A 30 -8.11 6.41 33.92
C ASN A 30 -7.80 5.05 33.30
N ILE A 31 -6.78 4.37 33.79
CA ILE A 31 -6.24 3.15 33.19
C ILE A 31 -6.08 2.07 34.27
N ILE A 32 -6.56 0.87 34.01
CA ILE A 32 -6.21 -0.33 34.74
C ILE A 32 -5.27 -1.16 33.86
N ILE A 33 -4.12 -1.55 34.42
CA ILE A 33 -3.14 -2.42 33.76
C ILE A 33 -3.07 -3.75 34.50
N VAL A 34 -3.30 -4.86 33.79
CA VAL A 34 -3.25 -6.23 34.34
C VAL A 34 -2.12 -7.00 33.69
N ASP A 35 -1.25 -7.64 34.47
CA ASP A 35 -0.15 -8.45 33.98
C ASP A 35 0.05 -9.73 34.80
N ARG A 36 0.42 -10.82 34.11
CA ARG A 36 0.77 -12.09 34.75
C ARG A 36 2.14 -12.10 35.42
N TYR A 37 3.04 -11.20 35.00
CA TYR A 37 4.36 -11.06 35.60
C TYR A 37 4.34 -10.17 36.84
N ALA A 38 5.33 -10.39 37.71
CA ALA A 38 5.47 -9.60 38.96
C ALA A 38 5.92 -8.14 38.71
N LYS A 39 6.45 -7.85 37.53
CA LYS A 39 6.98 -6.53 37.17
C LYS A 39 6.60 -6.19 35.73
N PRO A 40 6.52 -4.89 35.37
CA PRO A 40 6.42 -4.45 33.99
C PRO A 40 7.59 -4.94 33.14
N GLY A 41 7.41 -4.94 31.83
CA GLY A 41 8.42 -5.37 30.85
C GLY A 41 8.07 -6.65 30.11
N GLY A 42 6.98 -7.35 30.47
CA GLY A 42 6.51 -8.53 29.74
C GLY A 42 7.57 -9.62 29.66
N HIS A 43 7.88 -10.10 28.46
CA HIS A 43 8.84 -11.20 28.25
C HIS A 43 10.30 -10.89 28.67
N TRP A 44 10.67 -9.63 28.88
CA TRP A 44 11.99 -9.26 29.40
C TRP A 44 12.22 -9.83 30.79
N ASN A 45 11.16 -10.06 31.59
CA ASN A 45 11.25 -10.68 32.90
C ASN A 45 11.78 -12.11 32.90
N VAL A 46 11.71 -12.80 31.76
CA VAL A 46 12.12 -14.22 31.58
C VAL A 46 13.11 -14.40 30.43
N ALA A 47 13.67 -13.32 29.90
CA ALA A 47 14.70 -13.33 28.86
C ALA A 47 16.03 -13.90 29.41
N TYR A 48 16.91 -14.37 28.53
CA TYR A 48 18.24 -14.85 28.95
C TYR A 48 19.15 -13.70 29.45
N PRO A 49 20.01 -13.93 30.41
CA PRO A 49 20.70 -12.87 31.15
C PRO A 49 21.62 -11.95 30.34
N PHE A 50 22.14 -12.43 29.22
CA PHE A 50 23.05 -11.69 28.35
C PHE A 50 22.34 -11.11 27.08
N VAL A 51 21.02 -11.12 27.06
CA VAL A 51 20.26 -10.50 25.95
C VAL A 51 20.47 -9.00 25.91
N THR A 52 20.62 -8.46 24.71
CA THR A 52 20.58 -7.02 24.44
C THR A 52 19.53 -6.72 23.36
N LEU A 53 19.09 -5.48 23.31
CA LEU A 53 18.38 -5.00 22.13
C LEU A 53 19.26 -5.24 20.89
N HIS A 54 18.68 -5.46 19.74
CA HIS A 54 19.41 -5.57 18.48
C HIS A 54 19.23 -4.34 17.57
N GLN A 55 18.40 -3.40 18.00
CA GLN A 55 18.28 -2.05 17.45
C GLN A 55 18.75 -1.05 18.53
N PRO A 56 19.18 0.17 18.16
CA PRO A 56 19.58 1.20 19.13
C PRO A 56 18.49 1.45 20.18
N SER A 57 18.91 1.60 21.42
CA SER A 57 18.02 1.81 22.58
C SER A 57 17.12 3.04 22.41
N ALA A 58 17.58 4.04 21.67
CA ALA A 58 16.82 5.25 21.37
C ALA A 58 15.46 4.99 20.69
N PHE A 59 15.30 3.88 19.96
CA PHE A 59 14.03 3.51 19.34
C PHE A 59 13.12 2.65 20.23
N TYR A 60 13.49 2.43 21.49
CA TYR A 60 12.76 1.53 22.39
C TYR A 60 12.24 2.24 23.63
N GLY A 61 11.27 1.64 24.31
CA GLY A 61 10.65 2.16 25.52
C GLY A 61 9.35 2.93 25.27
N VAL A 62 9.06 3.92 26.14
CA VAL A 62 7.88 4.79 26.05
C VAL A 62 8.23 6.16 25.46
N ASN A 63 7.25 6.88 24.93
CA ASN A 63 7.51 8.16 24.24
C ASN A 63 7.97 9.29 25.19
N SER A 64 7.51 9.28 26.45
CA SER A 64 7.79 10.32 27.44
C SER A 64 9.13 10.17 28.18
N MET A 65 9.82 9.03 28.00
CA MET A 65 11.09 8.74 28.71
C MET A 65 12.03 7.93 27.82
N GLU A 66 13.28 8.33 27.74
CA GLU A 66 14.29 7.66 26.92
C GLU A 66 14.97 6.52 27.68
N LEU A 67 15.21 5.38 26.99
CA LEU A 67 15.99 4.25 27.50
C LEU A 67 17.47 4.40 27.17
N SER A 68 17.80 5.04 26.03
CA SER A 68 19.17 5.20 25.57
C SER A 68 19.99 6.12 26.46
N SER A 69 21.28 5.82 26.57
CA SER A 69 22.25 6.73 27.21
C SER A 69 22.60 7.95 26.32
N GLY A 70 22.18 7.94 25.04
CA GLY A 70 22.61 8.90 24.01
C GLY A 70 24.06 8.69 23.54
N GLU A 71 24.77 7.69 24.07
CA GLU A 71 26.17 7.38 23.76
C GLU A 71 26.27 6.31 22.64
N LYS A 72 27.46 6.24 22.02
CA LYS A 72 27.83 5.13 21.16
C LYS A 72 28.67 4.12 21.93
N ASP A 73 28.55 2.86 21.59
CA ASP A 73 29.41 1.82 22.17
C ASP A 73 30.87 2.08 21.79
N LYS A 74 31.74 2.09 22.79
CA LYS A 74 33.18 2.40 22.65
C LYS A 74 34.02 1.14 22.52
N THR A 75 33.43 -0.04 22.69
CA THR A 75 34.08 -1.35 22.63
C THR A 75 33.15 -2.43 22.09
N GLY A 76 33.70 -3.62 21.82
CA GLY A 76 32.94 -4.80 21.45
C GLY A 76 32.46 -4.78 20.00
N LEU A 77 31.51 -5.66 19.67
CA LEU A 77 31.04 -5.89 18.31
C LEU A 77 30.05 -4.82 17.81
N ASN A 78 29.61 -3.92 18.68
CA ASN A 78 28.77 -2.77 18.34
C ASN A 78 29.54 -1.44 18.33
N LEU A 79 30.88 -1.47 18.36
CA LEU A 79 31.74 -0.31 18.39
C LEU A 79 31.33 0.76 17.39
N GLY A 80 31.14 1.99 17.88
CA GLY A 80 30.83 3.18 17.08
C GLY A 80 29.36 3.35 16.69
N LEU A 81 28.49 2.40 17.06
CA LEU A 81 27.04 2.48 16.87
C LEU A 81 26.31 2.84 18.15
N GLY A 82 25.07 3.32 18.06
CA GLY A 82 24.25 3.65 19.23
C GLY A 82 24.10 2.48 20.19
N ASP A 83 24.04 2.79 21.49
CA ASP A 83 24.00 1.82 22.58
C ASP A 83 22.86 0.80 22.46
N LEU A 84 23.13 -0.41 22.93
CA LEU A 84 22.19 -1.53 22.98
C LEU A 84 21.92 -1.88 24.45
N ALA A 85 20.76 -1.46 24.97
CA ALA A 85 20.38 -1.75 26.35
C ALA A 85 20.29 -3.26 26.60
N SER A 86 20.85 -3.68 27.76
CA SER A 86 20.73 -5.05 28.24
C SER A 86 19.29 -5.38 28.67
N GLY A 87 18.91 -6.66 28.70
CA GLY A 87 17.62 -7.08 29.24
C GLY A 87 17.36 -6.59 30.67
N ALA A 88 18.41 -6.54 31.50
CA ALA A 88 18.36 -5.97 32.85
C ALA A 88 18.02 -4.46 32.85
N SER A 89 18.69 -3.70 31.97
CA SER A 89 18.41 -2.26 31.77
C SER A 89 16.98 -2.02 31.30
N VAL A 90 16.49 -2.81 30.35
CA VAL A 90 15.11 -2.72 29.84
C VAL A 90 14.10 -3.00 30.97
N SER A 91 14.32 -4.05 31.75
CA SER A 91 13.43 -4.40 32.88
C SER A 91 13.42 -3.32 33.97
N ALA A 92 14.59 -2.78 34.34
CA ALA A 92 14.70 -1.68 35.29
C ALA A 92 13.99 -0.42 34.79
N TYR A 93 14.15 -0.10 33.49
CA TYR A 93 13.52 1.05 32.86
C TYR A 93 11.98 0.98 32.92
N PHE A 94 11.37 -0.16 32.60
CA PHE A 94 9.92 -0.27 32.66
C PHE A 94 9.38 -0.22 34.10
N ASP A 95 10.13 -0.75 35.08
CA ASP A 95 9.80 -0.60 36.52
C ASP A 95 9.86 0.88 36.92
N GLU A 96 10.87 1.62 36.45
CA GLU A 96 11.02 3.06 36.71
C GLU A 96 9.86 3.85 36.04
N VAL A 97 9.50 3.58 34.79
CA VAL A 97 8.37 4.21 34.10
C VAL A 97 7.07 3.98 34.88
N MET A 98 6.81 2.74 35.32
CA MET A 98 5.61 2.45 36.14
C MET A 98 5.58 3.25 37.43
N ARG A 99 6.69 3.21 38.20
CA ARG A 99 6.74 3.82 39.54
C ARG A 99 6.83 5.34 39.54
N HIS A 100 7.53 5.91 38.56
CA HIS A 100 7.84 7.34 38.59
C HIS A 100 7.09 8.16 37.55
N LYS A 101 6.44 7.49 36.57
CA LYS A 101 5.63 8.18 35.56
C LYS A 101 4.14 7.83 35.67
N PHE A 102 3.79 6.53 35.76
CA PHE A 102 2.39 6.11 35.66
C PHE A 102 1.67 6.21 37.03
N LEU A 103 2.13 5.52 38.06
CA LEU A 103 1.46 5.50 39.33
C LEU A 103 1.32 6.88 40.00
N PRO A 104 2.31 7.80 39.91
CA PRO A 104 2.17 9.12 40.51
C PRO A 104 1.09 10.00 39.88
N THR A 105 0.60 9.69 38.71
CA THR A 105 -0.53 10.42 38.07
C THR A 105 -1.84 10.25 38.84
N GLY A 106 -1.94 9.22 39.69
CA GLY A 106 -3.20 8.85 40.36
C GLY A 106 -4.25 8.27 39.42
N ARG A 107 -3.97 8.21 38.13
CA ARG A 107 -4.87 7.71 37.06
C ARG A 107 -4.62 6.25 36.65
N VAL A 108 -3.54 5.64 37.16
CA VAL A 108 -3.18 4.25 36.86
C VAL A 108 -3.32 3.35 38.07
N GLN A 109 -4.04 2.26 37.90
CA GLN A 109 -4.05 1.13 38.84
C GLN A 109 -3.35 -0.06 38.16
N TYR A 110 -2.32 -0.62 38.81
CA TYR A 110 -1.51 -1.72 38.30
C TYR A 110 -1.75 -3.00 39.10
N PHE A 111 -2.12 -4.08 38.43
CA PHE A 111 -2.40 -5.40 38.96
C PHE A 111 -1.40 -6.43 38.41
N PRO A 112 -0.19 -6.55 39.03
CA PRO A 112 0.76 -7.61 38.69
C PRO A 112 0.31 -8.96 39.23
N LEU A 113 0.89 -10.05 38.71
CA LEU A 113 0.56 -11.44 39.09
C LEU A 113 -0.95 -11.73 39.02
N CYS A 114 -1.60 -11.25 37.95
CA CYS A 114 -2.99 -11.48 37.69
C CYS A 114 -3.20 -12.07 36.30
N ASP A 115 -4.00 -13.13 36.22
CA ASP A 115 -4.40 -13.74 34.98
C ASP A 115 -5.72 -13.15 34.48
N TYR A 116 -5.70 -12.58 33.27
CA TYR A 116 -6.89 -12.08 32.60
C TYR A 116 -7.68 -13.23 31.95
N GLN A 117 -8.98 -13.27 32.21
CA GLN A 117 -9.89 -14.36 31.81
C GLN A 117 -10.88 -13.98 30.72
N GLY A 118 -10.85 -12.73 30.26
CA GLY A 118 -11.82 -12.19 29.29
C GLY A 118 -12.90 -11.34 29.96
N ASP A 119 -13.61 -10.57 29.15
CA ASP A 119 -14.80 -9.76 29.57
C ASP A 119 -14.59 -8.88 30.79
N GLY A 120 -13.38 -8.29 30.93
CA GLY A 120 -13.03 -7.43 32.06
C GLY A 120 -12.69 -8.17 33.36
N LYS A 121 -12.62 -9.52 33.38
CA LYS A 121 -12.36 -10.33 34.57
C LYS A 121 -10.91 -10.76 34.65
N PHE A 122 -10.34 -10.72 35.85
CA PHE A 122 -9.02 -11.24 36.12
C PHE A 122 -8.89 -11.70 37.60
N THR A 123 -7.96 -12.62 37.81
CA THR A 123 -7.76 -13.25 39.10
C THR A 123 -6.30 -13.13 39.56
N SER A 124 -6.06 -12.75 40.81
CA SER A 124 -4.73 -12.77 41.39
C SER A 124 -4.22 -14.22 41.53
N THR A 125 -3.08 -14.51 40.93
CA THR A 125 -2.44 -15.83 41.04
C THR A 125 -1.86 -16.10 42.44
N MET A 126 -1.66 -15.05 43.22
CA MET A 126 -1.10 -15.14 44.60
C MET A 126 -2.17 -15.34 45.68
N THR A 127 -3.34 -14.69 45.53
CA THR A 127 -4.38 -14.71 46.56
C THR A 127 -5.65 -15.42 46.14
N GLY A 128 -5.84 -15.66 44.82
CA GLY A 128 -7.10 -16.16 44.28
C GLY A 128 -8.23 -15.12 44.27
N GLU A 129 -7.95 -13.85 44.61
CA GLU A 129 -8.94 -12.81 44.58
C GLU A 129 -9.38 -12.51 43.15
N GLU A 130 -10.70 -12.44 42.95
CA GLU A 130 -11.34 -12.15 41.68
C GLU A 130 -11.68 -10.67 41.55
N PHE A 131 -11.38 -10.10 40.39
CA PHE A 131 -11.64 -8.73 40.02
C PHE A 131 -12.50 -8.70 38.74
N GLU A 132 -13.41 -7.73 38.65
CA GLU A 132 -14.25 -7.48 37.50
C GLU A 132 -14.32 -5.98 37.22
N VAL A 133 -13.83 -5.57 36.03
CA VAL A 133 -14.03 -4.19 35.54
C VAL A 133 -15.37 -4.12 34.86
N THR A 134 -16.35 -3.51 35.56
CA THR A 134 -17.76 -3.50 35.08
C THR A 134 -18.06 -2.37 34.14
N GLU A 135 -17.30 -1.28 34.19
CA GLU A 135 -17.43 -0.12 33.30
C GLU A 135 -16.08 0.25 32.71
N TYR A 136 -15.99 0.23 31.40
CA TYR A 136 -14.81 0.63 30.60
C TYR A 136 -15.25 1.14 29.22
N LYS A 137 -14.47 2.05 28.66
CA LYS A 137 -14.62 2.51 27.25
C LYS A 137 -14.03 1.47 26.29
N LYS A 138 -12.77 1.05 26.56
CA LYS A 138 -12.05 0.10 25.70
C LYS A 138 -11.22 -0.89 26.53
N ILE A 139 -11.05 -2.09 25.97
CA ILE A 139 -10.02 -3.05 26.35
C ILE A 139 -8.87 -2.96 25.36
N VAL A 140 -7.63 -2.94 25.83
CA VAL A 140 -6.42 -2.95 25.01
C VAL A 140 -5.70 -4.28 25.21
N ASP A 141 -5.75 -5.16 24.20
CA ASP A 141 -5.03 -6.44 24.25
C ASP A 141 -3.59 -6.29 23.75
N ALA A 142 -2.68 -5.92 24.66
CA ALA A 142 -1.24 -5.83 24.37
C ALA A 142 -0.53 -7.20 24.41
N THR A 143 -1.26 -8.30 24.52
CA THR A 143 -0.73 -9.68 24.55
C THR A 143 -1.00 -10.46 23.26
N TYR A 144 -1.66 -9.86 22.29
CA TYR A 144 -2.14 -10.48 21.05
C TYR A 144 -1.07 -11.31 20.30
N LEU A 145 0.18 -10.82 20.24
CA LEU A 145 1.28 -11.53 19.57
C LEU A 145 1.72 -12.82 20.28
N LYS A 146 1.26 -13.06 21.52
CA LYS A 146 1.54 -14.27 22.33
C LYS A 146 3.02 -14.67 22.26
N THR A 147 3.92 -13.71 22.50
CA THR A 147 5.37 -13.89 22.41
C THR A 147 5.84 -15.08 23.27
N SER A 148 6.57 -16.02 22.64
CA SER A 148 7.25 -17.14 23.29
C SER A 148 8.76 -16.86 23.35
N VAL A 149 9.37 -17.15 24.48
CA VAL A 149 10.82 -17.02 24.69
C VAL A 149 11.43 -18.36 25.07
N PRO A 150 12.75 -18.55 24.92
CA PRO A 150 13.39 -19.86 25.15
C PRO A 150 13.09 -20.48 26.51
N SER A 151 12.97 -19.69 27.57
CA SER A 151 12.68 -20.19 28.92
C SER A 151 11.24 -20.70 29.12
N THR A 152 10.31 -20.32 28.24
CA THR A 152 8.89 -20.74 28.30
C THR A 152 8.51 -21.60 27.10
N HIS A 153 9.45 -21.89 26.22
CA HIS A 153 9.25 -22.68 25.02
C HIS A 153 9.44 -24.18 25.28
N THR A 154 8.61 -24.99 24.67
CA THR A 154 8.81 -26.43 24.58
C THR A 154 9.22 -26.78 23.15
N PRO A 155 10.37 -27.40 22.91
CA PRO A 155 10.82 -27.72 21.57
C PRO A 155 9.89 -28.73 20.88
N ASN A 156 9.74 -28.59 19.55
CA ASN A 156 8.92 -29.48 18.73
C ASN A 156 9.68 -30.73 18.28
N PHE A 157 10.64 -31.22 19.08
CA PHE A 157 11.44 -32.42 18.83
C PHE A 157 11.73 -33.11 20.14
N SER A 158 12.00 -34.45 20.07
CA SER A 158 12.30 -35.25 21.24
C SER A 158 13.79 -35.18 21.60
N VAL A 159 14.07 -35.28 22.90
CA VAL A 159 15.43 -35.34 23.44
C VAL A 159 15.54 -36.55 24.35
N ALA A 160 16.53 -37.45 24.07
CA ALA A 160 16.73 -38.66 24.86
C ALA A 160 17.30 -38.34 26.24
N GLU A 161 16.97 -39.21 27.20
CA GLU A 161 17.49 -39.12 28.56
C GLU A 161 19.02 -39.23 28.59
N GLY A 162 19.67 -38.36 29.37
CA GLY A 162 21.12 -38.27 29.50
C GLY A 162 21.82 -37.38 28.48
N VAL A 163 21.09 -36.78 27.53
CA VAL A 163 21.61 -35.72 26.65
C VAL A 163 21.67 -34.40 27.43
N GLN A 164 22.80 -33.69 27.37
CA GLN A 164 22.89 -32.33 27.91
C GLN A 164 22.15 -31.34 27.01
N PHE A 165 20.89 -31.06 27.35
CA PHE A 165 20.01 -30.15 26.62
C PHE A 165 19.51 -29.07 27.56
N MET A 166 19.55 -27.81 27.10
CA MET A 166 19.12 -26.66 27.90
C MET A 166 18.63 -25.49 27.04
N PRO A 167 17.75 -24.62 27.56
CA PRO A 167 17.49 -23.33 26.94
C PRO A 167 18.71 -22.42 27.04
N ILE A 168 18.79 -21.42 26.14
CA ILE A 168 19.88 -20.42 26.14
C ILE A 168 20.04 -19.74 27.52
N ASN A 169 18.97 -19.58 28.29
CA ASN A 169 18.97 -19.00 29.64
C ASN A 169 19.96 -19.72 30.59
N ASP A 170 20.18 -20.98 30.35
CA ASP A 170 20.98 -21.83 31.24
C ASP A 170 22.45 -21.92 30.86
N LEU A 171 22.88 -21.32 29.73
CA LEU A 171 24.30 -21.24 29.34
C LEU A 171 25.18 -20.67 30.43
N ILE A 172 24.73 -19.67 31.18
CA ILE A 172 25.47 -19.05 32.32
C ILE A 172 25.64 -19.99 33.51
N LYS A 173 24.94 -21.12 33.55
CA LYS A 173 24.99 -22.12 34.64
C LYS A 173 26.05 -23.19 34.41
N ILE A 174 26.72 -23.22 33.25
CA ILE A 174 27.78 -24.18 32.94
C ILE A 174 28.98 -23.94 33.88
N LYS A 175 29.37 -24.98 34.62
CA LYS A 175 30.45 -24.88 35.66
C LYS A 175 31.69 -25.68 35.27
N LYS A 176 31.68 -26.44 34.21
CA LYS A 176 32.80 -27.30 33.75
C LYS A 176 32.98 -27.19 32.22
N PRO A 177 34.20 -27.31 31.71
CA PRO A 177 34.45 -27.37 30.27
C PRO A 177 33.67 -28.53 29.65
N VAL A 178 33.14 -28.31 28.47
CA VAL A 178 32.44 -29.28 27.63
C VAL A 178 33.18 -29.47 26.32
N ALA A 179 32.96 -30.60 25.64
CA ALA A 179 33.65 -30.93 24.41
C ALA A 179 33.24 -30.01 23.23
N GLY A 180 31.98 -29.56 23.23
CA GLY A 180 31.46 -28.67 22.21
C GLY A 180 30.02 -28.20 22.51
N PHE A 181 29.58 -27.25 21.70
CA PHE A 181 28.25 -26.66 21.79
C PHE A 181 27.49 -26.90 20.48
N VAL A 182 26.24 -27.32 20.59
CA VAL A 182 25.31 -27.44 19.48
C VAL A 182 24.20 -26.42 19.66
N VAL A 183 24.22 -25.35 18.87
CA VAL A 183 23.22 -24.29 18.95
C VAL A 183 22.13 -24.56 17.92
N ILE A 184 20.88 -24.67 18.39
CA ILE A 184 19.71 -25.05 17.57
C ILE A 184 18.84 -23.83 17.31
N GLY A 185 18.94 -23.22 16.15
CA GLY A 185 18.18 -22.06 15.73
C GLY A 185 19.02 -21.01 14.98
N GLY A 186 18.49 -20.52 13.86
CA GLY A 186 19.15 -19.53 12.98
C GLY A 186 18.66 -18.08 13.20
N GLY A 187 17.77 -17.85 14.17
CA GLY A 187 17.22 -16.53 14.49
C GLY A 187 18.09 -15.73 15.46
N LYS A 188 17.60 -14.54 15.90
CA LYS A 188 18.34 -13.65 16.82
C LYS A 188 18.84 -14.37 18.07
N THR A 189 18.05 -15.25 18.67
CA THR A 189 18.44 -16.04 19.86
C THR A 189 19.65 -16.92 19.59
N GLY A 190 19.68 -17.61 18.44
CA GLY A 190 20.85 -18.43 18.03
C GLY A 190 22.09 -17.57 17.74
N ILE A 191 21.90 -16.42 17.10
CA ILE A 191 22.97 -15.42 16.87
C ILE A 191 23.57 -15.00 18.21
N ASP A 192 22.74 -14.63 19.20
CA ASP A 192 23.24 -14.21 20.51
C ASP A 192 23.98 -15.32 21.25
N ALA A 193 23.48 -16.57 21.17
CA ALA A 193 24.18 -17.72 21.76
C ALA A 193 25.58 -17.88 21.14
N ILE A 194 25.69 -17.86 19.81
CA ILE A 194 26.98 -17.97 19.11
C ILE A 194 27.91 -16.81 19.48
N LEU A 195 27.44 -15.58 19.43
CA LEU A 195 28.25 -14.40 19.77
C LEU A 195 28.72 -14.44 21.23
N TRP A 196 27.85 -14.86 22.14
CA TRP A 196 28.19 -14.99 23.56
C TRP A 196 29.25 -16.08 23.78
N LEU A 197 29.14 -17.26 23.13
CA LEU A 197 30.16 -18.31 23.20
C LEU A 197 31.51 -17.83 22.67
N LEU A 198 31.52 -17.12 21.52
CA LEU A 198 32.75 -16.58 20.95
C LEU A 198 33.38 -15.50 21.83
N GLN A 199 32.59 -14.63 22.45
CA GLN A 199 33.06 -13.61 23.40
C GLN A 199 33.67 -14.26 24.65
N ASN A 200 33.15 -15.42 25.08
CA ASN A 200 33.72 -16.21 26.17
C ASN A 200 34.85 -17.16 25.70
N ARG A 201 35.44 -16.89 24.52
CA ARG A 201 36.61 -17.57 23.99
C ARG A 201 36.42 -19.05 23.65
N VAL A 202 35.18 -19.48 23.43
CA VAL A 202 34.93 -20.82 22.86
C VAL A 202 35.53 -20.86 21.45
N ASN A 203 36.33 -21.93 21.18
CA ASN A 203 36.86 -22.11 19.84
C ASN A 203 35.71 -22.30 18.84
N PRO A 204 35.67 -21.51 17.73
CA PRO A 204 34.63 -21.68 16.69
C PRO A 204 34.46 -23.10 16.16
N ASP A 205 35.55 -23.89 16.14
CA ASP A 205 35.55 -25.28 15.68
C ASP A 205 34.80 -26.23 16.63
N ASN A 206 34.60 -25.82 17.89
CA ASN A 206 33.83 -26.57 18.90
C ASN A 206 32.35 -26.14 18.93
N ILE A 207 31.91 -25.34 17.97
CA ILE A 207 30.52 -24.88 17.86
C ILE A 207 29.90 -25.49 16.58
N THR A 208 28.83 -26.24 16.78
CA THR A 208 27.95 -26.68 15.69
C THR A 208 26.69 -25.81 15.69
N TRP A 209 26.43 -25.15 14.57
CA TRP A 209 25.26 -24.28 14.45
C TRP A 209 24.22 -24.85 13.49
N ILE A 210 23.05 -25.21 14.03
CA ILE A 210 21.95 -25.78 13.27
C ILE A 210 21.02 -24.65 12.78
N ILE A 211 20.98 -24.45 11.47
CA ILE A 211 20.14 -23.47 10.78
C ILE A 211 19.16 -24.20 9.88
N SER A 212 17.89 -24.25 10.23
CA SER A 212 16.85 -24.89 9.42
C SER A 212 16.54 -24.12 8.12
N ARG A 213 16.63 -22.82 8.15
CA ARG A 213 16.50 -21.88 7.01
C ARG A 213 17.44 -20.70 7.22
N ASP A 214 18.25 -20.37 6.24
CA ASP A 214 19.04 -19.13 6.27
C ASP A 214 18.13 -17.91 6.19
N ALA A 215 18.51 -16.83 6.91
CA ALA A 215 17.74 -15.59 6.99
C ALA A 215 18.48 -14.41 6.36
N TRP A 216 17.73 -13.54 5.73
CA TRP A 216 18.20 -12.19 5.47
C TRP A 216 18.31 -11.41 6.78
N LEU A 217 19.40 -10.69 6.96
CA LEU A 217 19.73 -9.89 8.12
C LEU A 217 19.71 -8.41 7.76
N ILE A 218 19.43 -7.55 8.74
CA ILE A 218 19.48 -6.09 8.58
C ILE A 218 20.85 -5.59 9.10
N ASP A 219 21.51 -4.72 8.35
CA ASP A 219 22.72 -4.02 8.82
C ASP A 219 22.32 -2.96 9.86
N ARG A 220 22.80 -3.10 11.09
CA ARG A 220 22.52 -2.15 12.18
C ARG A 220 22.98 -0.73 11.89
N GLU A 221 24.00 -0.55 11.06
CA GLU A 221 24.46 0.76 10.63
C GLU A 221 23.36 1.57 9.90
N ASN A 222 22.40 0.86 9.24
CA ASN A 222 21.28 1.46 8.53
C ASN A 222 20.10 1.84 9.42
N ALA A 223 20.16 1.57 10.72
CA ALA A 223 19.09 1.83 11.68
C ALA A 223 19.61 2.63 12.88
N GLN A 224 20.30 3.74 12.63
CA GLN A 224 20.88 4.60 13.65
C GLN A 224 20.10 5.92 13.79
N PRO A 225 19.87 6.41 15.01
CA PRO A 225 19.03 7.58 15.28
C PRO A 225 19.75 8.92 15.08
N ALA A 226 21.08 8.95 15.09
CA ALA A 226 21.85 10.18 15.11
C ALA A 226 22.04 10.80 13.72
N GLU A 227 22.14 12.13 13.65
CA GLU A 227 22.29 12.89 12.39
C GLU A 227 23.55 12.50 11.62
N GLU A 228 24.65 12.15 12.31
CA GLU A 228 25.88 11.67 11.67
C GLU A 228 25.68 10.40 10.83
N PHE A 229 24.67 9.59 11.14
CA PHE A 229 24.30 8.41 10.38
C PHE A 229 23.26 8.69 9.28
N PHE A 230 22.93 9.94 9.00
CA PHE A 230 21.92 10.29 7.99
C PHE A 230 22.16 9.59 6.66
N ASN A 231 23.40 9.63 6.16
CA ASN A 231 23.75 9.01 4.88
C ASN A 231 23.62 7.48 4.90
N LYS A 232 23.73 6.86 6.08
CA LYS A 232 23.51 5.41 6.26
C LYS A 232 22.02 5.11 6.44
N THR A 233 21.38 5.74 7.40
CA THR A 233 19.97 5.46 7.75
C THR A 233 19.01 5.90 6.64
N ILE A 234 19.00 7.18 6.30
CA ILE A 234 18.11 7.71 5.24
C ILE A 234 18.62 7.34 3.85
N GLY A 235 19.95 7.28 3.69
CA GLY A 235 20.58 6.81 2.45
C GLY A 235 20.28 5.35 2.15
N ALA A 236 20.26 4.46 3.14
CA ALA A 236 19.85 3.05 2.95
C ALA A 236 18.37 2.95 2.52
N GLN A 237 17.48 3.76 3.09
CA GLN A 237 16.07 3.81 2.65
C GLN A 237 15.98 4.26 1.18
N ALA A 238 16.74 5.29 0.79
CA ALA A 238 16.80 5.73 -0.61
C ALA A 238 17.34 4.64 -1.55
N ASN A 239 18.36 3.91 -1.12
CA ASN A 239 18.94 2.78 -1.87
C ASN A 239 17.97 1.61 -1.96
N GLN A 240 17.23 1.31 -0.90
CA GLN A 240 16.18 0.31 -0.87
C GLN A 240 15.09 0.62 -1.90
N LEU A 241 14.57 1.84 -1.92
CA LEU A 241 13.56 2.27 -2.87
C LEU A 241 14.07 2.18 -4.32
N GLU A 242 15.32 2.57 -4.58
CA GLU A 242 15.94 2.42 -5.88
C GLU A 242 16.09 0.95 -6.29
N ALA A 243 16.55 0.07 -5.37
CA ALA A 243 16.70 -1.36 -5.60
C ALA A 243 15.34 -1.98 -5.98
N VAL A 244 14.29 -1.66 -5.26
CA VAL A 244 12.92 -2.10 -5.56
C VAL A 244 12.47 -1.60 -6.93
N ALA A 245 12.56 -0.29 -7.18
CA ALA A 245 12.06 0.32 -8.41
C ALA A 245 12.76 -0.20 -9.68
N LYS A 246 14.06 -0.52 -9.57
CA LYS A 246 14.89 -1.00 -10.70
C LYS A 246 14.92 -2.51 -10.84
N SER A 247 14.33 -3.26 -9.91
CA SER A 247 14.37 -4.73 -9.98
C SER A 247 13.52 -5.27 -11.13
N LYS A 248 14.00 -6.36 -11.73
CA LYS A 248 13.36 -7.03 -12.87
C LYS A 248 12.58 -8.27 -12.45
N SER A 249 12.95 -8.87 -11.30
CA SER A 249 12.33 -10.06 -10.73
C SER A 249 12.53 -10.07 -9.20
N ILE A 250 11.84 -10.94 -8.49
CA ILE A 250 12.02 -11.11 -7.04
C ILE A 250 13.46 -11.53 -6.68
N PRO A 251 14.11 -12.48 -7.35
CA PRO A 251 15.53 -12.75 -7.12
C PRO A 251 16.45 -11.54 -7.37
N ASP A 252 16.27 -10.81 -8.47
CA ASP A 252 17.04 -9.59 -8.77
C ASP A 252 16.81 -8.49 -7.70
N LEU A 253 15.62 -8.42 -7.12
CA LEU A 253 15.33 -7.52 -6.01
C LEU A 253 16.23 -7.81 -4.80
N PHE A 254 16.29 -9.06 -4.35
CA PHE A 254 17.09 -9.43 -3.18
C PHE A 254 18.60 -9.27 -3.44
N GLU A 255 19.09 -9.59 -4.64
CA GLU A 255 20.47 -9.33 -5.04
C GLU A 255 20.82 -7.82 -5.00
N ARG A 256 19.92 -6.97 -5.47
CA ARG A 256 20.08 -5.50 -5.38
C ARG A 256 20.05 -4.99 -3.97
N LEU A 257 19.17 -5.51 -3.11
CA LEU A 257 19.11 -5.13 -1.69
C LEU A 257 20.39 -5.52 -0.96
N GLU A 258 20.97 -6.69 -1.25
CA GLU A 258 22.27 -7.10 -0.72
C GLU A 258 23.40 -6.21 -1.25
N THR A 259 23.47 -5.98 -2.55
CA THR A 259 24.48 -5.12 -3.19
C THR A 259 24.43 -3.68 -2.64
N ALA A 260 23.23 -3.18 -2.35
CA ALA A 260 23.02 -1.87 -1.75
C ALA A 260 23.34 -1.82 -0.24
N GLY A 261 23.67 -2.96 0.38
CA GLY A 261 23.94 -3.06 1.82
C GLY A 261 22.70 -2.86 2.71
N VAL A 262 21.51 -3.04 2.14
CA VAL A 262 20.24 -2.99 2.89
C VAL A 262 20.00 -4.28 3.64
N LEU A 263 20.27 -5.41 2.97
CA LEU A 263 20.20 -6.74 3.54
C LEU A 263 21.57 -7.40 3.52
N LEU A 264 21.80 -8.28 4.49
CA LEU A 264 23.03 -9.06 4.63
C LEU A 264 22.67 -10.54 4.69
N ARG A 265 23.58 -11.42 4.25
CA ARG A 265 23.47 -12.88 4.44
C ARG A 265 24.69 -13.43 5.19
N LEU A 266 24.45 -14.50 5.94
CA LEU A 266 25.51 -15.16 6.70
C LEU A 266 26.54 -15.82 5.77
N ASP A 267 26.08 -16.51 4.74
CA ASP A 267 26.89 -17.27 3.80
C ASP A 267 26.45 -17.01 2.36
N LYS A 268 27.36 -16.55 1.51
CA LYS A 268 27.08 -16.20 0.11
C LYS A 268 26.69 -17.40 -0.76
N ASN A 269 27.05 -18.61 -0.33
CA ASN A 269 26.74 -19.84 -1.06
C ASN A 269 25.30 -20.33 -0.81
N PHE A 270 24.59 -19.74 0.13
CA PHE A 270 23.21 -20.13 0.48
C PHE A 270 22.28 -18.94 0.34
N GLU A 271 21.22 -19.14 -0.44
CA GLU A 271 20.18 -18.14 -0.61
C GLU A 271 19.23 -18.16 0.58
N PRO A 272 19.07 -17.05 1.32
CA PRO A 272 18.15 -16.98 2.44
C PRO A 272 16.69 -17.14 1.98
N LYS A 273 15.93 -17.95 2.74
CA LYS A 273 14.49 -18.21 2.52
C LYS A 273 13.63 -17.77 3.70
N MET A 274 14.20 -16.95 4.56
CA MET A 274 13.53 -16.44 5.75
C MET A 274 13.88 -14.95 5.95
N PHE A 275 12.93 -14.22 6.50
CA PHE A 275 13.16 -12.87 6.97
C PHE A 275 12.39 -12.63 8.27
N HIS A 276 13.08 -12.41 9.36
CA HIS A 276 12.51 -12.12 10.68
C HIS A 276 13.02 -10.78 11.25
N GLY A 277 13.71 -9.98 10.45
CA GLY A 277 14.23 -8.68 10.85
C GLY A 277 15.38 -8.72 11.85
N ALA A 278 16.08 -9.83 11.97
CA ALA A 278 17.27 -9.90 12.82
C ALA A 278 18.31 -8.88 12.35
N THR A 279 18.76 -8.03 13.27
CA THR A 279 19.67 -6.93 12.99
C THR A 279 21.04 -7.24 13.59
N VAL A 280 22.09 -7.11 12.79
CA VAL A 280 23.48 -7.37 13.20
C VAL A 280 24.39 -6.23 12.75
N SER A 281 25.49 -6.00 13.47
CA SER A 281 26.58 -5.18 12.98
C SER A 281 27.44 -5.99 11.99
N LYS A 282 28.23 -5.31 11.16
CA LYS A 282 29.24 -5.98 10.30
C LYS A 282 30.27 -6.76 11.11
N MET A 283 30.60 -6.28 12.31
CA MET A 283 31.55 -6.97 13.21
C MET A 283 30.93 -8.24 13.79
N GLU A 284 29.65 -8.21 14.16
CA GLU A 284 28.89 -9.40 14.57
C GLU A 284 28.83 -10.42 13.43
N LEU A 285 28.47 -9.98 12.21
CA LEU A 285 28.43 -10.86 11.04
C LEU A 285 29.78 -11.52 10.79
N ALA A 286 30.88 -10.75 10.83
CA ALA A 286 32.22 -11.30 10.67
C ALA A 286 32.60 -12.30 11.78
N ALA A 287 32.15 -12.08 13.00
CA ALA A 287 32.36 -13.01 14.11
C ALA A 287 31.56 -14.31 13.88
N LEU A 288 30.28 -14.21 13.48
CA LEU A 288 29.44 -15.38 13.17
C LEU A 288 30.03 -16.25 12.05
N GLN A 289 30.60 -15.62 11.02
CA GLN A 289 31.23 -16.31 9.86
C GLN A 289 32.50 -17.11 10.23
N ARG A 290 33.01 -16.94 11.45
CA ARG A 290 34.11 -17.78 11.99
C ARG A 290 33.66 -19.21 12.30
N VAL A 291 32.39 -19.41 12.62
CA VAL A 291 31.80 -20.75 12.84
C VAL A 291 31.58 -21.41 11.50
N LYS A 292 32.37 -22.48 11.23
CA LYS A 292 32.33 -23.18 9.94
C LYS A 292 31.39 -24.41 9.95
N ASN A 293 31.15 -25.00 11.10
CA ASN A 293 30.29 -26.16 11.23
C ASN A 293 28.82 -25.72 11.31
N VAL A 294 28.27 -25.28 10.18
CA VAL A 294 26.87 -24.85 10.04
C VAL A 294 26.07 -25.94 9.32
N VAL A 295 25.09 -26.50 10.04
CA VAL A 295 24.27 -27.63 9.57
C VAL A 295 22.94 -27.13 9.03
N ARG A 296 22.64 -27.49 7.77
CA ARG A 296 21.45 -27.05 7.01
C ARG A 296 20.60 -28.23 6.52
N LEU A 297 20.31 -29.17 7.42
CA LEU A 297 19.53 -30.40 7.13
C LEU A 297 18.03 -30.28 7.45
N GLY A 298 17.55 -29.03 7.60
CA GLY A 298 16.15 -28.76 7.96
C GLY A 298 15.92 -28.78 9.47
N ARG A 299 14.66 -28.97 9.89
CA ARG A 299 14.29 -28.98 11.32
C ARG A 299 14.78 -30.24 12.02
N VAL A 300 15.25 -30.09 13.25
CA VAL A 300 15.55 -31.20 14.16
C VAL A 300 14.27 -31.96 14.44
N GLN A 301 14.33 -33.29 14.44
CA GLN A 301 13.24 -34.22 14.79
C GLN A 301 13.51 -34.88 16.13
N SER A 302 14.76 -35.32 16.39
CA SER A 302 15.16 -35.90 17.66
C SER A 302 16.67 -35.68 17.91
N ILE A 303 17.03 -35.70 19.18
CA ILE A 303 18.41 -35.70 19.68
C ILE A 303 18.58 -36.92 20.58
N ASP A 304 19.49 -37.83 20.23
CA ASP A 304 19.93 -38.93 21.09
C ASP A 304 21.40 -38.74 21.53
N LYS A 305 21.98 -39.75 22.19
CA LYS A 305 23.32 -39.65 22.76
C LYS A 305 24.45 -39.58 21.74
N GLU A 306 24.19 -40.03 20.51
CA GLU A 306 25.18 -40.21 19.46
C GLU A 306 24.86 -39.46 18.19
N GLN A 307 23.59 -39.11 17.98
CA GLN A 307 23.17 -38.43 16.75
C GLN A 307 22.05 -37.41 16.96
N ILE A 308 21.98 -36.45 16.01
CA ILE A 308 20.87 -35.54 15.84
C ILE A 308 20.21 -35.86 14.51
N VAL A 309 18.92 -36.19 14.55
CA VAL A 309 18.12 -36.53 13.35
C VAL A 309 17.35 -35.27 12.87
N PHE A 310 17.43 -35.06 11.59
CA PHE A 310 16.74 -33.94 10.89
C PHE A 310 15.75 -34.52 9.88
N LYS A 311 14.95 -33.62 9.30
CA LYS A 311 14.09 -33.97 8.17
C LYS A 311 14.87 -34.55 6.99
N ASN A 312 16.10 -34.09 6.73
CA ASN A 312 16.89 -34.39 5.54
C ASN A 312 18.22 -35.09 5.86
N GLY A 313 18.30 -35.84 6.94
CA GLY A 313 19.50 -36.59 7.31
C GLY A 313 19.81 -36.56 8.79
N SER A 314 21.04 -36.95 9.17
CA SER A 314 21.50 -36.91 10.55
C SER A 314 22.98 -36.49 10.65
N ILE A 315 23.37 -36.01 11.81
CA ILE A 315 24.79 -35.77 12.15
C ILE A 315 25.13 -36.46 13.48
N SER A 316 26.41 -36.73 13.69
CA SER A 316 26.88 -37.27 14.96
C SER A 316 26.88 -36.19 16.05
N THR A 317 26.58 -36.57 17.28
CA THR A 317 26.75 -35.77 18.49
C THR A 317 27.35 -36.59 19.61
N SER A 318 27.44 -36.02 20.79
CA SER A 318 27.98 -36.73 21.97
C SER A 318 27.30 -36.24 23.25
N VAL A 319 27.23 -37.12 24.25
CA VAL A 319 26.79 -36.75 25.60
C VAL A 319 27.69 -35.69 26.27
N ASN A 320 28.89 -35.47 25.74
CA ASN A 320 29.81 -34.44 26.20
C ASN A 320 29.57 -33.06 25.50
N HIS A 321 28.62 -33.01 24.56
CA HIS A 321 28.19 -31.77 23.94
C HIS A 321 27.01 -31.17 24.69
N VAL A 322 26.97 -29.86 24.80
CA VAL A 322 25.79 -29.11 25.28
C VAL A 322 24.95 -28.68 24.10
N HIS A 323 23.69 -29.11 24.09
CA HIS A 323 22.71 -28.75 23.10
C HIS A 323 21.89 -27.58 23.63
N VAL A 324 21.98 -26.43 22.94
CA VAL A 324 21.34 -25.16 23.34
C VAL A 324 20.12 -24.89 22.48
N ASP A 325 18.95 -24.88 23.11
CA ASP A 325 17.71 -24.58 22.41
C ASP A 325 17.55 -23.07 22.19
N CYS A 326 17.58 -22.66 20.93
CA CYS A 326 17.29 -21.32 20.43
C CYS A 326 16.17 -21.36 19.39
N SER A 327 15.31 -22.38 19.42
CA SER A 327 14.26 -22.61 18.41
C SER A 327 12.94 -21.89 18.73
N ALA A 328 12.82 -21.22 19.88
CA ALA A 328 11.65 -20.42 20.22
C ALA A 328 11.39 -19.32 19.18
N THR A 329 10.13 -19.16 18.81
CA THR A 329 9.69 -18.12 17.86
C THR A 329 8.95 -17.02 18.61
N PRO A 330 9.52 -15.81 18.74
CA PRO A 330 8.90 -14.73 19.51
C PRO A 330 7.67 -14.14 18.80
N ILE A 331 7.51 -14.37 17.52
CA ILE A 331 6.41 -13.89 16.71
C ILE A 331 5.65 -15.09 16.16
N ARG A 332 4.35 -15.10 16.37
CA ARG A 332 3.46 -16.09 15.80
C ARG A 332 3.03 -15.66 14.42
N TYR A 333 3.30 -16.48 13.41
CA TYR A 333 2.96 -16.21 12.00
C TYR A 333 1.61 -16.82 11.59
N ASP A 334 1.02 -17.63 12.48
CA ASP A 334 -0.27 -18.29 12.32
C ASP A 334 -1.43 -17.49 12.94
N ILE A 335 -1.18 -16.25 13.36
CA ILE A 335 -2.21 -15.37 13.89
C ILE A 335 -2.93 -14.67 12.73
N GLU A 336 -4.25 -14.74 12.74
CA GLU A 336 -5.10 -14.03 11.79
C GLU A 336 -4.88 -12.51 11.92
N SER A 337 -4.77 -11.83 10.79
CA SER A 337 -4.70 -10.36 10.78
C SER A 337 -6.09 -9.80 11.02
N ILE A 338 -6.27 -9.13 12.15
CA ILE A 338 -7.51 -8.45 12.51
C ILE A 338 -7.30 -6.92 12.50
N PRO A 339 -8.34 -6.11 12.35
CA PRO A 339 -8.24 -4.66 12.51
C PRO A 339 -7.71 -4.28 13.89
N VAL A 340 -6.95 -3.18 13.95
CA VAL A 340 -6.43 -2.64 15.23
C VAL A 340 -7.57 -2.23 16.16
N PHE A 341 -8.59 -1.57 15.59
CA PHE A 341 -9.78 -1.11 16.32
C PHE A 341 -10.98 -1.96 15.92
N ASN A 342 -11.59 -2.60 16.88
CA ASN A 342 -12.79 -3.42 16.68
C ASN A 342 -13.78 -3.23 17.86
N GLY A 343 -14.72 -2.35 17.68
CA GLY A 343 -15.72 -2.03 18.68
C GLY A 343 -15.09 -1.58 20.02
N LYS A 344 -15.23 -2.37 21.07
CA LYS A 344 -14.64 -2.09 22.40
C LYS A 344 -13.22 -2.60 22.59
N VAL A 345 -12.63 -3.26 21.60
CA VAL A 345 -11.29 -3.85 21.72
C VAL A 345 -10.31 -3.10 20.81
N ILE A 346 -9.17 -2.75 21.36
CA ILE A 346 -7.99 -2.26 20.63
C ILE A 346 -6.94 -3.34 20.71
N THR A 347 -6.44 -3.78 19.56
CA THR A 347 -5.37 -4.77 19.46
C THR A 347 -4.14 -4.11 18.85
N PRO A 348 -3.19 -3.60 19.67
CA PRO A 348 -1.98 -2.98 19.17
C PRO A 348 -1.15 -3.98 18.35
N GLN A 349 -1.01 -3.71 17.08
CA GLN A 349 -0.23 -4.48 16.12
C GLN A 349 0.82 -3.59 15.46
N THR A 350 1.68 -4.17 14.63
CA THR A 350 2.67 -3.39 13.89
C THR A 350 2.01 -2.55 12.80
N VAL A 351 2.10 -1.25 12.90
CA VAL A 351 1.76 -0.28 11.83
C VAL A 351 3.03 0.28 11.17
N ARG A 352 4.19 0.00 11.76
CA ARG A 352 5.53 0.23 11.22
C ARG A 352 6.40 -0.99 11.47
N SER A 353 7.10 -1.46 10.44
CA SER A 353 7.94 -2.66 10.49
C SER A 353 8.94 -2.62 11.64
N TYR A 354 9.01 -3.69 12.43
CA TYR A 354 9.95 -3.91 13.53
C TYR A 354 10.00 -2.84 14.63
N GLN A 355 8.99 -1.98 14.73
CA GLN A 355 8.90 -0.96 15.78
C GLN A 355 7.59 -1.12 16.58
N PRO A 356 7.47 -2.16 17.42
CA PRO A 356 6.23 -2.43 18.17
C PRO A 356 5.89 -1.33 19.16
N VAL A 357 6.87 -0.73 19.81
CA VAL A 357 6.64 0.37 20.79
C VAL A 357 6.20 1.66 20.09
N PHE A 358 6.82 2.01 18.96
CA PHE A 358 6.33 3.10 18.12
C PHE A 358 4.90 2.85 17.66
N SER A 359 4.62 1.63 17.18
CA SER A 359 3.28 1.25 16.70
C SER A 359 2.23 1.39 17.80
N ALA A 360 2.53 0.94 19.01
CA ALA A 360 1.63 1.05 20.17
C ALA A 360 1.40 2.52 20.56
N ALA A 361 2.44 3.33 20.62
CA ALA A 361 2.34 4.76 20.92
C ALA A 361 1.53 5.50 19.85
N PHE A 362 1.77 5.18 18.57
CA PHE A 362 1.03 5.75 17.45
C PHE A 362 -0.46 5.37 17.48
N ILE A 363 -0.78 4.10 17.76
CA ILE A 363 -2.16 3.62 17.88
C ILE A 363 -2.87 4.33 19.05
N ALA A 364 -2.20 4.56 20.18
CA ALA A 364 -2.74 5.31 21.29
C ALA A 364 -2.99 6.78 20.93
N HIS A 365 -2.10 7.41 20.16
CA HIS A 365 -2.30 8.75 19.62
C HIS A 365 -3.54 8.82 18.72
N ILE A 366 -3.71 7.86 17.84
CA ILE A 366 -4.88 7.80 16.95
C ILE A 366 -6.16 7.55 17.76
N GLU A 367 -6.12 6.69 18.79
CA GLU A 367 -7.27 6.50 19.69
C GLU A 367 -7.67 7.80 20.40
N ALA A 368 -6.68 8.57 20.87
CA ALA A 368 -6.93 9.82 21.61
C ALA A 368 -7.51 10.95 20.74
N ASN A 369 -7.17 11.00 19.44
CA ASN A 369 -7.41 12.18 18.61
C ASN A 369 -8.42 11.96 17.45
N TYR A 370 -8.86 10.72 17.20
CA TYR A 370 -9.81 10.39 16.14
C TYR A 370 -11.02 9.63 16.69
N GLU A 371 -12.20 9.90 16.17
CA GLU A 371 -13.45 9.30 16.67
C GLU A 371 -13.86 8.06 15.85
N LYS A 372 -13.82 8.16 14.51
CA LYS A 372 -14.36 7.13 13.62
C LYS A 372 -13.45 5.91 13.53
N GLU A 373 -13.97 4.74 13.88
CA GLU A 373 -13.24 3.48 13.85
C GLU A 373 -12.68 3.14 12.47
N SER A 374 -13.43 3.39 11.42
CA SER A 374 -12.99 3.17 10.04
C SER A 374 -11.79 4.05 9.66
N GLU A 375 -11.79 5.31 10.07
CA GLU A 375 -10.66 6.22 9.85
C GLU A 375 -9.44 5.81 10.67
N LYS A 376 -9.63 5.43 11.94
CA LYS A 376 -8.56 4.89 12.80
C LYS A 376 -7.89 3.67 12.16
N ASN A 377 -8.67 2.72 11.66
CA ASN A 377 -8.17 1.52 10.99
C ASN A 377 -7.49 1.83 9.65
N GLN A 378 -7.94 2.84 8.92
CA GLN A 378 -7.27 3.30 7.71
C GLN A 378 -5.89 3.92 8.00
N ILE A 379 -5.78 4.69 9.07
CA ILE A 379 -4.52 5.31 9.52
C ILE A 379 -3.58 4.25 10.11
N CYS A 380 -4.13 3.30 10.86
CA CYS A 380 -3.40 2.22 11.53
C CYS A 380 -3.44 0.92 10.73
N GLY A 381 -3.19 0.96 9.43
CA GLY A 381 -3.10 -0.24 8.60
C GLY A 381 -2.09 -1.25 9.17
N VAL A 382 -2.51 -2.51 9.35
CA VAL A 382 -1.63 -3.54 9.89
C VAL A 382 -0.54 -3.89 8.88
N VAL A 383 0.72 -3.76 9.29
CA VAL A 383 1.87 -4.21 8.51
C VAL A 383 2.13 -5.68 8.83
N PRO A 384 2.06 -6.60 7.86
CA PRO A 384 2.21 -8.02 8.13
C PRO A 384 3.61 -8.36 8.63
N LEU A 385 3.68 -9.30 9.56
CA LEU A 385 4.95 -9.79 10.12
C LEU A 385 5.51 -10.88 9.19
N PRO A 386 6.74 -10.73 8.70
CA PRO A 386 7.30 -11.65 7.72
C PRO A 386 7.86 -12.92 8.35
N ASN A 387 7.69 -14.05 7.66
CA ASN A 387 8.30 -15.34 7.96
C ASN A 387 9.16 -15.87 6.79
N HIS A 388 8.66 -15.72 5.56
CA HIS A 388 9.42 -16.05 4.35
C HIS A 388 10.18 -14.82 3.85
N ASP A 389 11.16 -15.03 2.99
CA ASP A 389 11.90 -13.94 2.33
C ASP A 389 10.93 -13.02 1.56
N THR A 390 9.99 -13.60 0.81
CA THR A 390 9.00 -12.85 0.02
C THR A 390 8.02 -12.03 0.85
N ASP A 391 7.79 -12.38 2.12
CA ASP A 391 6.95 -11.59 3.02
C ASP A 391 7.54 -10.20 3.31
N TRP A 392 8.87 -10.04 3.13
CA TRP A 392 9.50 -8.73 3.15
C TRP A 392 8.83 -7.75 2.17
N ILE A 393 8.40 -8.24 1.00
CA ILE A 393 7.74 -7.44 -0.04
C ILE A 393 6.39 -6.94 0.47
N LYS A 394 5.57 -7.83 1.06
CA LYS A 394 4.26 -7.47 1.65
C LYS A 394 4.40 -6.49 2.81
N MET A 395 5.39 -6.74 3.67
CA MET A 395 5.71 -5.87 4.81
C MET A 395 6.12 -4.46 4.35
N GLN A 396 7.03 -4.35 3.37
CA GLN A 396 7.49 -3.05 2.86
C GLN A 396 6.35 -2.29 2.15
N PHE A 397 5.52 -2.98 1.41
CA PHE A 397 4.35 -2.38 0.80
C PHE A 397 3.39 -1.81 1.84
N GLY A 398 3.04 -2.58 2.88
CA GLY A 398 2.18 -2.13 3.98
C GLY A 398 2.75 -0.91 4.72
N LEU A 399 4.07 -0.90 4.98
CA LEU A 399 4.75 0.25 5.56
C LEU A 399 4.63 1.50 4.69
N MET A 400 4.89 1.37 3.39
CA MET A 400 4.81 2.50 2.45
C MET A 400 3.37 3.01 2.29
N MET A 401 2.37 2.13 2.32
CA MET A 401 0.95 2.50 2.33
C MET A 401 0.60 3.34 3.56
N ASN A 402 1.04 2.92 4.75
CA ASN A 402 0.81 3.69 5.96
C ASN A 402 1.50 5.06 5.90
N GLN A 403 2.76 5.13 5.48
CA GLN A 403 3.48 6.40 5.31
C GLN A 403 2.79 7.33 4.31
N PHE A 404 2.27 6.79 3.23
CA PHE A 404 1.49 7.54 2.25
C PHE A 404 0.19 8.10 2.87
N ASN A 405 -0.56 7.27 3.59
CA ASN A 405 -1.77 7.69 4.28
C ASN A 405 -1.48 8.79 5.32
N TRP A 406 -0.44 8.62 6.15
CA TRP A 406 -0.05 9.61 7.17
C TRP A 406 0.32 10.97 6.57
N GLY A 407 0.89 10.98 5.36
CA GLY A 407 1.23 12.21 4.64
C GLY A 407 0.02 13.09 4.29
N GLY A 408 -1.20 12.55 4.34
CA GLY A 408 -2.44 13.29 4.15
C GLY A 408 -2.96 14.02 5.40
N TYR A 409 -2.37 13.77 6.59
CA TYR A 409 -2.79 14.33 7.87
C TYR A 409 -1.68 15.20 8.47
N LYS A 410 -1.93 16.49 8.55
CA LYS A 410 -0.95 17.46 9.08
C LYS A 410 -0.60 17.17 10.54
N GLU A 411 -1.60 16.84 11.34
CA GLU A 411 -1.50 16.56 12.77
C GLU A 411 -0.62 15.33 13.03
N ILE A 412 -0.77 14.29 12.22
CA ILE A 412 0.10 13.10 12.29
C ILE A 412 1.55 13.48 11.95
N GLY A 413 1.75 14.31 10.92
CA GLY A 413 3.08 14.81 10.59
C GLY A 413 3.74 15.59 11.75
N GLU A 414 2.97 16.39 12.47
CA GLU A 414 3.44 17.13 13.65
C GLU A 414 3.75 16.17 14.83
N TRP A 415 2.90 15.17 15.07
CA TRP A 415 3.16 14.16 16.08
C TRP A 415 4.43 13.36 15.79
N LEU A 416 4.63 12.91 14.56
CA LEU A 416 5.83 12.19 14.15
C LEU A 416 7.11 12.98 14.38
N LEU A 417 7.09 14.31 14.14
CA LEU A 417 8.22 15.19 14.38
C LEU A 417 8.58 15.30 15.87
N ASN A 418 7.60 15.20 16.76
CA ASN A 418 7.76 15.35 18.19
C ASN A 418 7.92 14.00 18.92
N SER A 419 7.62 12.89 18.26
CA SER A 419 7.77 11.56 18.84
C SER A 419 9.21 11.09 18.77
N ARG A 420 9.86 10.90 19.93
CA ARG A 420 11.23 10.35 19.97
C ARG A 420 11.31 8.93 19.39
N LEU A 421 10.20 8.16 19.49
CA LEU A 421 10.13 6.79 18.96
C LEU A 421 10.11 6.74 17.42
N ASP A 422 9.74 7.84 16.75
CA ASP A 422 9.84 7.95 15.29
C ASP A 422 11.29 7.98 14.81
N GLY A 423 12.09 8.89 15.34
CA GLY A 423 13.52 9.03 15.08
C GLY A 423 13.93 9.46 13.66
N PHE A 424 13.02 9.47 12.68
CA PHE A 424 13.32 9.73 11.28
C PHE A 424 12.76 11.05 10.74
N ALA A 425 11.54 11.41 11.12
CA ALA A 425 10.86 12.60 10.62
C ALA A 425 11.64 13.89 10.94
N ALA A 426 12.17 13.98 12.17
CA ALA A 426 12.97 15.11 12.61
C ALA A 426 14.30 15.22 11.82
N LEU A 427 14.97 14.09 11.55
CA LEU A 427 16.21 14.05 10.74
C LEU A 427 15.96 14.56 9.32
N VAL A 428 14.86 14.13 8.69
CA VAL A 428 14.50 14.55 7.33
C VAL A 428 14.12 16.02 7.28
N LYS A 429 13.34 16.51 8.25
CA LYS A 429 12.91 17.91 8.31
C LYS A 429 14.08 18.86 8.60
N GLY A 430 15.06 18.43 9.39
CA GLY A 430 16.23 19.20 9.78
C GLY A 430 17.25 19.45 8.66
N VAL A 431 17.11 18.82 7.49
CA VAL A 431 18.09 18.94 6.41
C VAL A 431 18.13 20.35 5.82
N ALA A 432 19.25 21.02 5.96
CA ALA A 432 19.48 22.35 5.41
C ALA A 432 19.43 22.34 3.88
N LYS A 433 18.91 23.43 3.28
CA LYS A 433 18.78 23.55 1.81
C LYS A 433 20.14 23.53 1.11
N GLU A 434 21.17 23.95 1.80
CA GLU A 434 22.57 24.05 1.34
C GLU A 434 23.29 22.71 1.38
N ASP A 435 22.83 21.73 2.16
CA ASP A 435 23.41 20.39 2.22
C ASP A 435 23.02 19.56 0.97
N LYS A 436 23.80 19.76 -0.10
CA LYS A 436 23.55 19.12 -1.40
C LYS A 436 23.54 17.60 -1.33
N ILE A 437 24.31 16.99 -0.41
CA ILE A 437 24.41 15.54 -0.28
C ILE A 437 23.10 15.00 0.30
N LYS A 438 22.67 15.52 1.46
CA LYS A 438 21.42 15.09 2.10
C LYS A 438 20.20 15.43 1.23
N GLN A 439 20.18 16.62 0.60
CA GLN A 439 19.12 16.98 -0.36
C GLN A 439 19.09 16.03 -1.57
N GLY A 440 20.23 15.57 -2.05
CA GLY A 440 20.35 14.56 -3.10
C GLY A 440 19.70 13.23 -2.68
N ILE A 441 19.95 12.78 -1.46
CA ILE A 441 19.33 11.56 -0.88
C ILE A 441 17.80 11.71 -0.78
N LEU A 442 17.32 12.84 -0.28
CA LEU A 442 15.88 13.11 -0.18
C LEU A 442 15.21 13.20 -1.56
N LYS A 443 15.89 13.78 -2.56
CA LYS A 443 15.42 13.80 -3.94
C LYS A 443 15.33 12.38 -4.51
N LYS A 444 16.33 11.55 -4.25
CA LYS A 444 16.36 10.14 -4.64
C LYS A 444 15.19 9.37 -4.02
N MET A 445 14.94 9.52 -2.72
CA MET A 445 13.80 8.89 -2.04
C MET A 445 12.48 9.27 -2.70
N ARG A 446 12.23 10.58 -2.86
CA ARG A 446 11.00 11.08 -3.49
C ARG A 446 10.82 10.58 -4.92
N GLY A 447 11.91 10.48 -5.68
CA GLY A 447 11.86 10.00 -7.07
C GLY A 447 11.60 8.50 -7.20
N TYR A 448 12.09 7.69 -6.25
CA TYR A 448 11.93 6.23 -6.32
C TYR A 448 10.75 5.69 -5.49
N ALA A 449 10.16 6.46 -4.58
CA ALA A 449 9.06 5.97 -3.75
C ALA A 449 7.83 5.52 -4.58
N PRO A 450 7.28 6.30 -5.53
CA PRO A 450 6.15 5.84 -6.33
C PRO A 450 6.46 4.60 -7.18
N PRO A 451 7.54 4.55 -7.98
CA PRO A 451 7.82 3.35 -8.78
C PRO A 451 8.18 2.13 -7.93
N ALA A 452 8.78 2.31 -6.74
CA ALA A 452 9.02 1.21 -5.81
C ALA A 452 7.70 0.63 -5.29
N MET A 453 6.76 1.47 -4.90
CA MET A 453 5.45 1.05 -4.40
C MET A 453 4.67 0.27 -5.47
N MET A 454 4.67 0.75 -6.71
CA MET A 454 4.07 0.03 -7.84
C MET A 454 4.74 -1.34 -8.07
N LYS A 455 6.07 -1.40 -7.98
CA LYS A 455 6.83 -2.63 -8.15
C LYS A 455 6.55 -3.65 -7.04
N LEU A 456 6.50 -3.21 -5.78
CA LEU A 456 6.12 -4.08 -4.66
C LEU A 456 4.71 -4.66 -4.87
N HIS A 457 3.74 -3.82 -5.25
CA HIS A 457 2.40 -4.29 -5.54
C HIS A 457 2.36 -5.32 -6.69
N GLN A 458 3.13 -5.08 -7.76
CA GLN A 458 3.27 -6.04 -8.85
C GLN A 458 3.82 -7.39 -8.35
N TYR A 459 4.84 -7.38 -7.47
CA TYR A 459 5.41 -8.61 -6.91
C TYR A 459 4.45 -9.33 -5.95
N ILE A 460 3.67 -8.60 -5.16
CA ILE A 460 2.62 -9.19 -4.32
C ILE A 460 1.64 -9.98 -5.19
N LYS A 461 1.19 -9.40 -6.30
CA LYS A 461 0.32 -10.11 -7.25
C LYS A 461 0.96 -11.40 -7.79
N GLN A 462 2.25 -11.38 -8.10
CA GLN A 462 2.97 -12.58 -8.55
C GLN A 462 3.02 -13.66 -7.46
N ILE A 463 3.21 -13.26 -6.20
CA ILE A 463 3.26 -14.18 -5.05
C ILE A 463 1.88 -14.78 -4.79
N ASP A 464 0.82 -13.96 -4.86
CA ASP A 464 -0.56 -14.38 -4.58
C ASP A 464 -1.20 -15.12 -5.77
N GLU A 465 -0.62 -15.07 -6.97
CA GLU A 465 -1.09 -15.87 -8.13
C GLU A 465 -0.99 -17.39 -7.92
N THR A 466 -0.23 -17.84 -6.93
CA THR A 466 -0.18 -19.26 -6.53
C THR A 466 -1.43 -19.73 -5.76
N ASP A 467 -2.18 -18.79 -5.16
CA ASP A 467 -3.46 -19.06 -4.48
C ASP A 467 -4.61 -18.51 -5.32
N LYS A 468 -4.86 -19.13 -6.49
CA LYS A 468 -6.00 -18.76 -7.34
C LYS A 468 -7.31 -19.06 -6.62
N GLN A 469 -7.90 -18.03 -6.01
CA GLN A 469 -9.31 -18.06 -5.66
C GLN A 469 -10.13 -17.91 -6.94
N GLU A 470 -10.88 -18.95 -7.30
CA GLU A 470 -11.79 -18.91 -8.44
C GLU A 470 -13.06 -18.13 -8.02
N PHE A 471 -13.25 -16.95 -8.59
CA PHE A 471 -14.42 -16.12 -8.31
C PHE A 471 -15.55 -16.45 -9.31
N ASP A 472 -16.78 -16.63 -8.79
CA ASP A 472 -17.98 -16.85 -9.59
C ASP A 472 -18.47 -15.57 -10.27
N SER A 473 -18.46 -14.46 -9.53
CA SER A 473 -18.88 -13.15 -10.03
C SER A 473 -17.96 -12.03 -9.53
N PRO A 474 -16.73 -11.94 -10.08
CA PRO A 474 -15.75 -10.95 -9.67
C PRO A 474 -16.12 -9.53 -10.10
N GLN A 475 -15.70 -8.55 -9.26
CA GLN A 475 -15.69 -7.12 -9.56
C GLN A 475 -14.28 -6.57 -9.37
N PHE A 476 -13.78 -5.79 -10.32
CA PHE A 476 -12.50 -5.09 -10.21
C PHE A 476 -12.68 -3.76 -9.48
N GLN A 477 -11.84 -3.51 -8.50
CA GLN A 477 -11.87 -2.33 -7.64
C GLN A 477 -10.47 -1.71 -7.55
N ILE A 478 -10.42 -0.41 -7.35
CA ILE A 478 -9.16 0.32 -7.11
C ILE A 478 -9.23 1.10 -5.80
N ASN A 479 -8.08 1.36 -5.21
CA ASN A 479 -8.00 2.22 -4.03
C ASN A 479 -8.24 3.68 -4.44
N ARG A 480 -9.19 4.38 -3.78
CA ARG A 480 -9.59 5.74 -4.13
C ARG A 480 -8.52 6.81 -3.85
N LYS A 481 -7.50 6.49 -3.07
CA LYS A 481 -6.37 7.39 -2.78
C LYS A 481 -5.11 7.00 -3.55
N VAL A 482 -4.94 5.70 -3.81
CA VAL A 482 -3.74 5.14 -4.44
C VAL A 482 -4.17 4.36 -5.69
N TYR A 483 -4.40 5.08 -6.78
CA TYR A 483 -5.07 4.57 -7.98
C TYR A 483 -4.39 3.35 -8.64
N PHE A 484 -3.11 3.14 -8.43
CA PHE A 484 -2.40 1.95 -8.96
C PHE A 484 -2.55 0.70 -8.07
N VAL A 485 -3.25 0.79 -6.95
CA VAL A 485 -3.58 -0.35 -6.09
C VAL A 485 -4.97 -0.84 -6.44
N ASP A 486 -5.06 -2.06 -6.94
CA ASP A 486 -6.29 -2.71 -7.35
C ASP A 486 -6.52 -4.03 -6.60
N GLN A 487 -7.76 -4.50 -6.62
CA GLN A 487 -8.17 -5.81 -6.12
C GLN A 487 -9.33 -6.37 -6.94
N ILE A 488 -9.54 -7.68 -6.83
CA ILE A 488 -10.78 -8.33 -7.27
C ILE A 488 -11.53 -8.81 -6.02
N LYS A 489 -12.83 -8.55 -6.00
CA LYS A 489 -13.74 -9.01 -4.94
C LYS A 489 -14.90 -9.79 -5.55
N GLU A 490 -15.34 -10.83 -4.83
CA GLU A 490 -16.55 -11.57 -5.19
C GLU A 490 -17.79 -10.75 -4.90
N THR A 491 -18.71 -10.71 -5.87
CA THR A 491 -20.06 -10.19 -5.62
C THR A 491 -20.89 -11.27 -4.94
N PRO A 492 -21.42 -11.04 -3.73
CA PRO A 492 -22.23 -12.04 -3.04
C PRO A 492 -23.43 -12.47 -3.89
N LYS A 493 -23.76 -13.77 -3.90
CA LYS A 493 -24.91 -14.29 -4.67
C LYS A 493 -26.23 -13.63 -4.31
N ALA A 494 -26.42 -13.24 -3.05
CA ALA A 494 -27.62 -12.52 -2.60
C ALA A 494 -27.77 -11.14 -3.27
N ASP A 495 -26.66 -10.46 -3.58
CA ASP A 495 -26.66 -9.15 -4.24
C ASP A 495 -26.97 -9.24 -5.73
N LEU A 496 -26.81 -10.43 -6.33
CA LEU A 496 -27.13 -10.71 -7.73
C LEU A 496 -28.56 -11.19 -7.95
N ALA A 497 -29.26 -11.63 -6.90
CA ALA A 497 -30.65 -12.04 -7.01
C ALA A 497 -31.53 -10.87 -7.46
N ILE A 498 -32.28 -11.07 -8.54
CA ILE A 498 -33.18 -10.03 -9.12
C ILE A 498 -34.56 -10.06 -8.49
N GLY A 499 -35.07 -8.88 -8.15
CA GLY A 499 -36.41 -8.64 -7.70
C GLY A 499 -37.36 -8.20 -8.84
N GLU A 500 -38.58 -7.80 -8.48
CA GLU A 500 -39.53 -7.25 -9.44
C GLU A 500 -38.98 -5.97 -10.11
N GLY A 501 -39.06 -5.92 -11.42
CA GLY A 501 -38.57 -4.80 -12.23
C GLY A 501 -37.03 -4.74 -12.37
N GLU A 502 -36.32 -5.79 -12.00
CA GLU A 502 -34.86 -5.88 -12.13
C GLU A 502 -34.44 -6.89 -13.19
N ILE A 503 -33.24 -6.68 -13.74
CA ILE A 503 -32.56 -7.57 -14.68
C ILE A 503 -31.15 -7.88 -14.19
N LEU A 504 -30.60 -9.04 -14.57
CA LEU A 504 -29.20 -9.39 -14.40
C LEU A 504 -28.47 -9.38 -15.75
N LEU A 505 -27.37 -8.68 -15.80
CA LEU A 505 -26.50 -8.61 -16.95
C LEU A 505 -25.23 -9.43 -16.74
N LYS A 506 -24.74 -10.05 -17.81
CA LYS A 506 -23.38 -10.57 -17.92
C LYS A 506 -22.58 -9.64 -18.84
N ILE A 507 -21.52 -9.07 -18.30
CA ILE A 507 -20.61 -8.19 -19.05
C ILE A 507 -19.83 -9.06 -20.05
N ASP A 508 -19.93 -8.74 -21.34
CA ASP A 508 -19.26 -9.47 -22.41
C ASP A 508 -17.87 -8.89 -22.69
N GLN A 509 -17.82 -7.59 -22.97
CA GLN A 509 -16.56 -6.89 -23.19
C GLN A 509 -16.65 -5.43 -22.82
N PHE A 510 -15.49 -4.85 -22.48
CA PHE A 510 -15.34 -3.42 -22.22
C PHE A 510 -13.95 -2.93 -22.61
N ALA A 511 -13.79 -1.62 -22.78
CA ALA A 511 -12.49 -1.01 -22.98
C ALA A 511 -11.99 -0.32 -21.71
N PHE A 512 -10.70 -0.43 -21.45
CA PHE A 512 -10.00 0.26 -20.39
C PHE A 512 -8.80 1.05 -20.97
N SER A 513 -8.66 2.31 -20.55
CA SER A 513 -7.60 3.19 -21.05
C SER A 513 -7.24 4.26 -20.02
N ALA A 514 -6.20 5.06 -20.30
CA ALA A 514 -5.82 6.19 -19.45
C ALA A 514 -6.97 7.17 -19.16
N ASN A 515 -8.00 7.23 -20.02
CA ASN A 515 -9.21 8.02 -19.75
C ASN A 515 -9.96 7.57 -18.48
N ASN A 516 -9.94 6.28 -18.16
CA ASN A 516 -10.57 5.77 -16.95
C ASN A 516 -9.83 6.24 -15.69
N ILE A 517 -8.54 6.53 -15.77
CA ILE A 517 -7.77 7.13 -14.67
C ILE A 517 -8.22 8.57 -14.41
N THR A 518 -8.59 9.31 -15.44
CA THR A 518 -9.20 10.64 -15.26
C THR A 518 -10.48 10.55 -14.41
N TYR A 519 -11.30 9.50 -14.58
CA TYR A 519 -12.47 9.27 -13.73
C TYR A 519 -12.09 9.04 -12.25
N ALA A 520 -10.94 8.42 -11.97
CA ALA A 520 -10.43 8.30 -10.61
C ALA A 520 -10.03 9.65 -10.02
N VAL A 521 -9.24 10.43 -10.76
CA VAL A 521 -8.70 11.71 -10.31
C VAL A 521 -9.78 12.74 -9.97
N VAL A 522 -10.84 12.80 -10.78
CA VAL A 522 -11.98 13.73 -10.58
C VAL A 522 -13.19 13.05 -9.94
N GLY A 523 -13.04 11.81 -9.49
CA GLY A 523 -14.14 10.96 -9.05
C GLY A 523 -14.97 11.52 -7.90
N ASP A 524 -14.32 12.16 -6.95
CA ASP A 524 -15.02 12.81 -5.82
C ASP A 524 -15.72 14.12 -6.24
N GLN A 525 -15.14 14.87 -7.18
CA GLN A 525 -15.68 16.17 -7.64
C GLN A 525 -16.89 16.01 -8.53
N ILE A 526 -16.88 14.99 -9.43
CA ILE A 526 -17.93 14.80 -10.45
C ILE A 526 -18.85 13.61 -10.08
N GLY A 527 -18.50 12.86 -9.03
CA GLY A 527 -19.33 11.77 -8.52
C GLY A 527 -19.14 10.43 -9.23
N TYR A 528 -18.05 10.20 -9.95
CA TYR A 528 -17.83 8.93 -10.68
C TYR A 528 -17.80 7.71 -9.77
N TRP A 529 -17.36 7.81 -8.51
CA TRP A 529 -17.38 6.73 -7.52
C TRP A 529 -18.78 6.27 -7.12
N LYS A 530 -19.81 7.08 -7.40
CA LYS A 530 -21.20 6.77 -7.06
C LYS A 530 -21.89 5.88 -8.09
N PHE A 531 -21.31 5.71 -9.30
CA PHE A 531 -21.98 4.92 -10.34
C PHE A 531 -22.11 3.44 -9.98
N PHE A 532 -21.07 2.88 -9.38
CA PHE A 532 -21.06 1.48 -8.97
C PHE A 532 -20.41 1.36 -7.60
N PRO A 533 -21.16 0.95 -6.58
CA PRO A 533 -20.60 0.69 -5.26
C PRO A 533 -19.63 -0.50 -5.30
N PRO A 534 -18.52 -0.44 -4.57
CA PRO A 534 -17.63 -1.58 -4.40
C PRO A 534 -18.33 -2.68 -3.59
N VAL A 535 -18.17 -3.94 -4.03
CA VAL A 535 -18.74 -5.11 -3.38
C VAL A 535 -17.77 -5.76 -2.39
N GLY A 536 -18.29 -6.65 -1.53
CA GLY A 536 -17.50 -7.43 -0.57
C GLY A 536 -17.26 -6.71 0.76
N GLU A 537 -16.74 -7.47 1.73
CA GLU A 537 -16.39 -6.94 3.04
C GLU A 537 -15.19 -6.00 2.97
N ASN A 538 -15.13 -5.02 3.88
CA ASN A 538 -14.06 -4.01 3.96
C ASN A 538 -13.88 -3.20 2.67
N SER A 539 -14.97 -2.83 2.02
CA SER A 539 -14.99 -2.05 0.77
C SER A 539 -14.71 -0.54 0.97
N GLU A 540 -14.62 -0.07 2.21
CA GLU A 540 -14.32 1.34 2.51
C GLU A 540 -12.93 1.74 1.96
N GLY A 541 -12.85 2.91 1.34
CA GLY A 541 -11.62 3.39 0.67
C GLY A 541 -11.38 2.78 -0.73
N TRP A 542 -12.23 1.84 -1.16
CA TRP A 542 -12.21 1.28 -2.51
C TRP A 542 -13.27 1.93 -3.40
N GLY A 543 -13.06 1.87 -4.68
CA GLY A 543 -13.96 2.39 -5.69
C GLY A 543 -13.95 1.57 -6.95
N VAL A 544 -15.00 1.70 -7.74
CA VAL A 544 -15.15 1.04 -9.03
C VAL A 544 -15.02 2.08 -10.13
N LEU A 545 -14.05 1.91 -11.03
CA LEU A 545 -13.91 2.75 -12.21
C LEU A 545 -14.84 2.24 -13.30
N PRO A 546 -15.86 3.01 -13.67
CA PRO A 546 -16.77 2.60 -14.72
C PRO A 546 -16.11 2.47 -16.10
N VAL A 547 -16.63 1.58 -16.91
CA VAL A 547 -16.13 1.27 -18.27
C VAL A 547 -17.25 1.32 -19.28
N TRP A 548 -16.92 1.70 -20.52
CA TRP A 548 -17.83 1.57 -21.65
C TRP A 548 -17.66 0.21 -22.31
N GLY A 549 -18.78 -0.42 -22.60
CA GLY A 549 -18.73 -1.78 -23.16
C GLY A 549 -20.07 -2.35 -23.54
N PHE A 550 -20.11 -3.68 -23.64
CA PHE A 550 -21.28 -4.47 -24.00
C PHE A 550 -21.58 -5.51 -22.92
N ALA A 551 -22.89 -5.72 -22.71
CA ALA A 551 -23.41 -6.74 -21.82
C ALA A 551 -24.64 -7.40 -22.41
N ASP A 552 -24.91 -8.65 -22.03
CA ASP A 552 -26.09 -9.40 -22.42
C ASP A 552 -26.97 -9.65 -21.19
N VAL A 553 -28.29 -9.52 -21.35
CA VAL A 553 -29.29 -9.85 -20.32
C VAL A 553 -29.32 -11.36 -20.13
N VAL A 554 -29.01 -11.83 -18.91
CA VAL A 554 -28.99 -13.27 -18.58
C VAL A 554 -30.16 -13.72 -17.70
N GLU A 555 -30.74 -12.78 -16.92
CA GLU A 555 -32.00 -12.98 -16.18
C GLU A 555 -32.84 -11.70 -16.26
N SER A 556 -34.16 -11.80 -16.31
CA SER A 556 -35.05 -10.65 -16.39
C SER A 556 -36.39 -10.90 -15.71
N ASN A 557 -36.79 -9.94 -14.85
CA ASN A 557 -38.14 -9.80 -14.33
C ASN A 557 -38.88 -8.57 -14.96
N VAL A 558 -38.47 -8.21 -16.20
CA VAL A 558 -39.02 -7.09 -16.99
C VAL A 558 -39.36 -7.58 -18.39
N ASP A 559 -40.63 -7.71 -18.71
CA ASP A 559 -41.09 -8.29 -19.99
C ASP A 559 -40.57 -7.53 -21.21
N GLU A 560 -40.44 -6.20 -21.11
CA GLU A 560 -39.94 -5.34 -22.19
C GLU A 560 -38.43 -5.43 -22.43
N VAL A 561 -37.68 -6.05 -21.48
CA VAL A 561 -36.22 -6.26 -21.61
C VAL A 561 -35.95 -7.76 -21.44
N PRO A 562 -36.13 -8.58 -22.49
CA PRO A 562 -36.00 -10.02 -22.40
C PRO A 562 -34.57 -10.52 -22.25
N VAL A 563 -34.42 -11.75 -21.75
CA VAL A 563 -33.15 -12.48 -21.75
C VAL A 563 -32.59 -12.59 -23.18
N GLY A 564 -31.30 -12.37 -23.34
CA GLY A 564 -30.61 -12.33 -24.64
C GLY A 564 -30.53 -10.94 -25.27
N ASP A 565 -31.19 -9.92 -24.68
CA ASP A 565 -31.04 -8.55 -25.17
C ASP A 565 -29.61 -8.05 -24.94
N ARG A 566 -28.97 -7.52 -25.97
CA ARG A 566 -27.62 -7.00 -25.93
C ARG A 566 -27.60 -5.50 -25.77
N LEU A 567 -26.83 -5.03 -24.82
CA LEU A 567 -26.78 -3.64 -24.39
C LEU A 567 -25.41 -3.02 -24.62
N PHE A 568 -25.38 -1.76 -25.05
CA PHE A 568 -24.21 -0.91 -25.00
C PHE A 568 -24.40 0.19 -23.97
N GLY A 569 -23.44 0.39 -23.11
CA GLY A 569 -23.53 1.40 -22.05
C GLY A 569 -22.31 1.49 -21.13
N TYR A 570 -22.55 2.07 -19.96
CA TYR A 570 -21.56 2.37 -18.94
C TYR A 570 -21.71 1.36 -17.80
N PHE A 571 -20.71 0.49 -17.64
CA PHE A 571 -20.79 -0.68 -16.76
C PHE A 571 -19.72 -0.64 -15.64
N SER A 572 -19.96 -1.45 -14.60
CA SER A 572 -18.93 -1.89 -13.69
C SER A 572 -17.97 -2.86 -14.39
N PRO A 573 -16.66 -2.79 -14.22
CA PRO A 573 -15.75 -3.86 -14.60
C PRO A 573 -15.97 -5.08 -13.69
N ALA A 574 -17.02 -5.83 -13.95
CA ALA A 574 -17.47 -6.99 -13.19
C ALA A 574 -17.94 -8.09 -14.16
N LYS A 575 -18.12 -9.32 -13.68
CA LYS A 575 -18.69 -10.40 -14.48
C LYS A 575 -20.21 -10.24 -14.65
N HIS A 576 -20.88 -9.87 -13.58
CA HIS A 576 -22.33 -9.64 -13.59
C HIS A 576 -22.68 -8.28 -12.97
N LEU A 577 -23.81 -7.74 -13.37
CA LEU A 577 -24.35 -6.48 -12.87
C LEU A 577 -25.87 -6.53 -12.81
N LYS A 578 -26.45 -6.20 -11.66
CA LYS A 578 -27.88 -6.05 -11.49
C LYS A 578 -28.33 -4.63 -11.82
N MET A 579 -29.42 -4.46 -12.52
CA MET A 579 -30.00 -3.17 -12.91
C MET A 579 -31.51 -3.14 -12.75
N LYS A 580 -32.05 -1.90 -12.67
CA LYS A 580 -33.48 -1.63 -12.61
C LYS A 580 -33.90 -0.77 -13.81
N PRO A 581 -34.28 -1.34 -14.97
CA PRO A 581 -34.68 -0.58 -16.15
C PRO A 581 -35.89 0.30 -15.88
N VAL A 582 -35.81 1.58 -16.27
CA VAL A 582 -36.94 2.52 -16.26
C VAL A 582 -36.93 3.35 -17.54
N GLY A 583 -38.09 3.91 -17.93
CA GLY A 583 -38.21 4.67 -19.17
C GLY A 583 -37.87 3.83 -20.42
N ILE A 584 -38.35 2.58 -20.40
CA ILE A 584 -38.02 1.56 -21.42
C ILE A 584 -38.63 1.93 -22.76
N SER A 585 -37.83 1.80 -23.79
CA SER A 585 -38.24 1.88 -25.19
C SER A 585 -37.59 0.77 -25.99
N ASP A 586 -37.98 0.57 -27.24
CA ASP A 586 -37.32 -0.37 -28.13
C ASP A 586 -35.79 -0.08 -28.30
N LYS A 587 -35.39 1.20 -28.26
CA LYS A 587 -34.00 1.63 -28.51
C LYS A 587 -33.13 1.71 -27.25
N ARG A 588 -33.72 1.94 -26.09
CA ARG A 588 -32.95 2.22 -24.85
C ARG A 588 -33.82 2.21 -23.61
N PHE A 589 -33.15 2.13 -22.47
CA PHE A 589 -33.71 2.41 -21.16
C PHE A 589 -32.70 3.13 -20.27
N ILE A 590 -33.11 3.56 -19.08
CA ILE A 590 -32.27 4.19 -18.07
C ILE A 590 -32.20 3.24 -16.86
N ASP A 591 -31.05 3.13 -16.22
CA ASP A 591 -30.96 2.45 -14.92
C ASP A 591 -31.53 3.33 -13.83
N GLY A 592 -32.63 2.89 -13.22
CA GLY A 592 -33.35 3.53 -12.14
C GLY A 592 -32.90 3.12 -10.73
N SER A 593 -31.73 2.48 -10.60
CA SER A 593 -31.15 2.11 -9.31
C SER A 593 -30.98 3.35 -8.42
N GLU A 594 -31.28 3.23 -7.12
CA GLU A 594 -31.37 4.35 -6.18
C GLU A 594 -30.08 5.19 -6.12
N HIS A 595 -28.94 4.53 -6.04
CA HIS A 595 -27.62 5.17 -5.96
C HIS A 595 -27.22 5.96 -7.22
N ARG A 596 -27.97 5.83 -8.32
CA ARG A 596 -27.70 6.48 -9.61
C ARG A 596 -28.67 7.60 -9.98
N LYS A 597 -29.73 7.81 -9.22
CA LYS A 597 -30.81 8.76 -9.54
C LYS A 597 -30.33 10.20 -9.74
N GLU A 598 -29.34 10.65 -8.98
CA GLU A 598 -28.80 12.00 -9.05
C GLU A 598 -27.65 12.15 -10.04
N LEU A 599 -27.24 11.05 -10.71
CA LEU A 599 -26.09 11.09 -11.60
C LEU A 599 -26.51 11.48 -13.03
N PRO A 600 -25.56 12.00 -13.86
CA PRO A 600 -25.89 12.46 -15.21
C PRO A 600 -26.55 11.38 -16.06
N ALA A 601 -27.72 11.66 -16.62
CA ALA A 601 -28.55 10.70 -17.36
C ALA A 601 -27.82 10.03 -18.53
N GLY A 602 -26.86 10.71 -19.16
CA GLY A 602 -26.08 10.14 -20.29
C GLY A 602 -25.26 8.90 -19.93
N TYR A 603 -24.82 8.77 -18.67
CA TYR A 603 -24.10 7.60 -18.17
C TYR A 603 -25.03 6.51 -17.61
N ASN A 604 -26.32 6.84 -17.39
CA ASN A 604 -27.34 5.90 -16.93
C ASN A 604 -28.16 5.29 -18.05
N MET A 605 -27.90 5.71 -19.29
CA MET A 605 -28.64 5.26 -20.48
C MET A 605 -27.96 4.04 -21.11
N TYR A 606 -28.72 2.99 -21.34
CA TYR A 606 -28.31 1.76 -22.00
C TYR A 606 -29.01 1.61 -23.33
N ARG A 607 -28.22 1.47 -24.41
CA ARG A 607 -28.71 1.34 -25.77
C ARG A 607 -28.93 -0.13 -26.08
N ARG A 608 -30.09 -0.48 -26.64
CA ARG A 608 -30.43 -1.83 -27.07
C ARG A 608 -29.98 -1.98 -28.51
N VAL A 609 -28.93 -2.76 -28.73
CA VAL A 609 -28.24 -2.78 -30.06
C VAL A 609 -29.07 -3.42 -31.15
N HIS A 610 -30.07 -4.26 -30.82
CA HIS A 610 -30.97 -4.84 -31.82
C HIS A 610 -31.81 -3.78 -32.54
N ALA A 611 -32.07 -2.63 -31.93
CA ALA A 611 -32.82 -1.54 -32.53
C ALA A 611 -31.94 -0.51 -33.28
N GLU A 612 -30.63 -0.75 -33.36
CA GLU A 612 -29.70 0.10 -34.09
C GLU A 612 -29.56 -0.42 -35.56
N PRO A 613 -30.04 0.33 -36.58
CA PRO A 613 -30.12 -0.19 -37.96
C PRO A 613 -28.77 -0.61 -38.57
N ASN A 614 -27.67 -0.04 -38.11
CA ASN A 614 -26.32 -0.26 -38.64
C ASN A 614 -25.40 -0.92 -37.61
N TYR A 615 -25.97 -1.57 -36.57
CA TYR A 615 -25.14 -2.25 -35.62
C TYR A 615 -24.33 -3.37 -36.29
N ASN A 616 -23.01 -3.34 -36.03
CA ASN A 616 -22.09 -4.36 -36.47
C ASN A 616 -21.14 -4.75 -35.32
N LYS A 617 -21.31 -5.97 -34.85
CA LYS A 617 -20.51 -6.53 -33.73
C LYS A 617 -18.99 -6.45 -33.97
N ALA A 618 -18.54 -6.45 -35.23
CA ALA A 618 -17.12 -6.33 -35.56
C ALA A 618 -16.49 -4.97 -35.15
N PHE A 619 -17.30 -3.98 -34.78
CA PHE A 619 -16.86 -2.67 -34.27
C PHE A 619 -17.07 -2.49 -32.78
N ASP A 620 -17.43 -3.52 -32.06
CA ASP A 620 -17.69 -3.42 -30.61
C ASP A 620 -16.46 -2.96 -29.84
N ARG A 621 -15.24 -3.38 -30.22
CA ARG A 621 -13.97 -2.96 -29.62
C ARG A 621 -13.72 -1.46 -29.77
N GLU A 622 -13.80 -1.00 -31.03
CA GLU A 622 -13.63 0.40 -31.36
C GLU A 622 -14.68 1.26 -30.65
N ARG A 623 -15.92 0.83 -30.65
CA ARG A 623 -17.02 1.52 -29.99
C ARG A 623 -16.80 1.61 -28.48
N SER A 624 -16.43 0.51 -27.82
CA SER A 624 -16.15 0.50 -26.38
C SER A 624 -15.05 1.49 -25.98
N LEU A 625 -13.99 1.58 -26.79
CA LEU A 625 -12.85 2.46 -26.51
C LEU A 625 -13.10 3.91 -26.93
N LEU A 626 -13.65 4.12 -28.11
CA LEU A 626 -13.68 5.44 -28.75
C LEU A 626 -14.97 6.21 -28.46
N PHE A 627 -16.06 5.54 -28.08
CA PHE A 627 -17.35 6.21 -27.86
C PHE A 627 -17.26 7.42 -26.93
N PRO A 628 -16.74 7.31 -25.68
CA PRO A 628 -16.66 8.47 -24.80
C PRO A 628 -15.71 9.55 -25.33
N LEU A 629 -14.65 9.15 -26.02
CA LEU A 629 -13.59 10.04 -26.49
C LEU A 629 -14.03 10.81 -27.73
N HIS A 630 -14.52 10.11 -28.73
CA HIS A 630 -14.96 10.73 -29.98
C HIS A 630 -16.28 11.47 -29.84
N LEU A 631 -17.17 11.04 -28.90
CA LEU A 631 -18.35 11.82 -28.56
C LEU A 631 -17.95 13.18 -27.97
N THR A 632 -16.94 13.19 -27.08
CA THR A 632 -16.36 14.44 -26.57
C THR A 632 -15.75 15.27 -27.68
N SER A 633 -15.01 14.66 -28.62
CA SER A 633 -14.44 15.32 -29.81
C SER A 633 -15.51 15.99 -30.66
N PHE A 634 -16.59 15.27 -30.95
CA PHE A 634 -17.76 15.81 -31.67
C PHE A 634 -18.35 17.02 -30.95
N CYS A 635 -18.56 16.92 -29.64
CA CYS A 635 -19.12 18.01 -28.83
C CYS A 635 -18.21 19.24 -28.80
N ILE A 636 -16.89 19.06 -28.77
CA ILE A 636 -15.93 20.18 -28.82
C ILE A 636 -15.98 20.86 -30.18
N TRP A 637 -15.89 20.09 -31.27
CA TRP A 637 -15.99 20.63 -32.61
C TRP A 637 -17.30 21.39 -32.82
N ASP A 638 -18.44 20.82 -32.46
CA ASP A 638 -19.75 21.44 -32.54
C ASP A 638 -19.84 22.70 -31.67
N ALA A 639 -19.25 22.72 -30.49
CA ALA A 639 -19.22 23.91 -29.64
C ALA A 639 -18.35 25.03 -30.22
N LEU A 640 -17.22 24.70 -30.81
CA LEU A 640 -16.37 25.68 -31.50
C LEU A 640 -17.08 26.31 -32.69
N GLN A 641 -17.75 25.48 -33.51
CA GLN A 641 -18.56 25.92 -34.64
C GLN A 641 -19.75 26.79 -34.20
N ASP A 642 -20.46 26.39 -33.14
CA ASP A 642 -21.62 27.09 -32.59
C ASP A 642 -21.26 28.48 -32.03
N ASN A 643 -19.98 28.73 -31.72
CA ASN A 643 -19.45 30.02 -31.24
C ASN A 643 -18.60 30.74 -32.32
N ASP A 644 -18.81 30.43 -33.59
CA ASP A 644 -18.07 31.01 -34.73
C ASP A 644 -16.54 31.01 -34.46
N TRP A 645 -16.03 29.87 -33.99
CA TRP A 645 -14.62 29.66 -33.65
C TRP A 645 -14.02 30.71 -32.70
N TYR A 646 -14.85 31.45 -31.97
CA TYR A 646 -14.46 32.66 -31.19
C TYR A 646 -13.70 33.70 -32.01
N GLY A 647 -13.92 33.77 -33.34
CA GLY A 647 -13.22 34.63 -34.27
C GLY A 647 -11.77 34.23 -34.55
N ALA A 648 -11.38 33.04 -34.16
CA ALA A 648 -10.04 32.49 -34.41
C ALA A 648 -9.84 32.15 -35.90
N LYS A 649 -8.58 32.22 -36.32
CA LYS A 649 -8.11 31.78 -37.66
C LYS A 649 -7.17 30.58 -37.54
N GLN A 650 -6.90 30.13 -36.33
CA GLN A 650 -6.05 28.99 -36.01
C GLN A 650 -6.57 28.26 -34.78
N VAL A 651 -6.50 26.93 -34.81
CA VAL A 651 -6.82 26.05 -33.67
C VAL A 651 -5.59 25.24 -33.31
N LEU A 652 -5.13 25.35 -32.07
CA LEU A 652 -4.06 24.51 -31.52
C LEU A 652 -4.69 23.33 -30.77
N VAL A 653 -4.39 22.12 -31.19
CA VAL A 653 -4.85 20.90 -30.53
C VAL A 653 -3.67 20.30 -29.76
N LEU A 654 -3.66 20.46 -28.43
CA LEU A 654 -2.57 19.95 -27.58
C LEU A 654 -2.77 18.45 -27.29
N SER A 655 -1.66 17.73 -27.12
CA SER A 655 -1.66 16.26 -27.04
C SER A 655 -2.29 15.63 -28.30
N ALA A 656 -1.86 16.12 -29.48
CA ALA A 656 -2.44 15.76 -30.80
C ALA A 656 -2.43 14.24 -31.10
N SER A 657 -1.61 13.45 -30.39
CA SER A 657 -1.57 11.98 -30.47
C SER A 657 -2.59 11.29 -29.57
N SER A 658 -3.33 12.01 -28.73
CA SER A 658 -4.36 11.40 -27.88
C SER A 658 -5.59 11.01 -28.72
N LYS A 659 -6.27 9.94 -28.32
CA LYS A 659 -7.46 9.45 -29.04
C LYS A 659 -8.54 10.52 -29.19
N THR A 660 -8.76 11.33 -28.15
CA THR A 660 -9.71 12.45 -28.19
C THR A 660 -9.25 13.54 -29.15
N SER A 661 -7.95 13.89 -29.16
CA SER A 661 -7.40 14.86 -30.12
C SER A 661 -7.50 14.38 -31.56
N ILE A 662 -7.26 13.07 -31.81
CA ILE A 662 -7.40 12.50 -33.14
C ILE A 662 -8.86 12.52 -33.59
N GLY A 663 -9.81 12.19 -32.70
CA GLY A 663 -11.24 12.32 -32.97
C GLY A 663 -11.65 13.76 -33.30
N LEU A 664 -11.10 14.74 -32.59
CA LEU A 664 -11.31 16.17 -32.90
C LEU A 664 -10.65 16.55 -34.22
N GLY A 665 -9.44 16.05 -34.50
CA GLY A 665 -8.75 16.23 -35.77
C GLY A 665 -9.58 15.75 -36.95
N TYR A 666 -10.24 14.58 -36.84
CA TYR A 666 -11.16 14.09 -37.88
C TYR A 666 -12.35 15.01 -38.10
N ALA A 667 -12.93 15.59 -37.02
CA ALA A 667 -14.05 16.51 -37.12
C ALA A 667 -13.63 17.84 -37.79
N LEU A 668 -12.50 18.40 -37.39
CA LEU A 668 -11.95 19.65 -37.90
C LEU A 668 -11.53 19.51 -39.37
N HIS A 669 -10.81 18.44 -39.72
CA HIS A 669 -10.36 18.16 -41.09
C HIS A 669 -11.54 17.93 -42.06
N GLY A 670 -12.65 17.43 -41.56
CA GLY A 670 -13.88 17.23 -42.35
C GLY A 670 -14.78 18.48 -42.50
N ASP A 671 -14.40 19.60 -41.87
CA ASP A 671 -15.18 20.84 -41.89
C ASP A 671 -14.48 21.93 -42.72
N GLU A 672 -15.02 22.24 -43.88
CA GLU A 672 -14.47 23.28 -44.78
C GLU A 672 -14.44 24.71 -44.18
N ASN A 673 -15.16 24.94 -43.08
CA ASN A 673 -15.19 26.23 -42.37
C ASN A 673 -14.24 26.26 -41.18
N ALA A 674 -13.56 25.14 -40.85
CA ALA A 674 -12.63 25.13 -39.75
C ALA A 674 -11.42 26.06 -40.01
N PRO A 675 -10.92 26.77 -38.98
CA PRO A 675 -9.65 27.45 -39.07
C PRO A 675 -8.48 26.50 -39.29
N ASN A 676 -7.29 27.07 -39.63
CA ASN A 676 -6.07 26.26 -39.75
C ASN A 676 -5.78 25.48 -38.47
N VAL A 677 -5.52 24.18 -38.55
CA VAL A 677 -5.40 23.29 -37.39
C VAL A 677 -3.97 22.82 -37.20
N ILE A 678 -3.39 23.18 -36.05
CA ILE A 678 -2.03 22.77 -35.67
C ILE A 678 -2.10 21.72 -34.58
N GLY A 679 -1.61 20.52 -34.87
CA GLY A 679 -1.43 19.45 -33.90
C GLY A 679 -0.13 19.59 -33.11
N VAL A 680 -0.22 19.78 -31.79
CA VAL A 680 0.95 19.93 -30.90
C VAL A 680 1.11 18.67 -30.05
N THR A 681 2.29 18.00 -30.15
CA THR A 681 2.52 16.72 -29.50
C THR A 681 3.95 16.58 -28.99
N SER A 682 4.31 15.45 -28.36
CA SER A 682 5.70 15.16 -27.97
C SER A 682 6.54 14.81 -29.19
N ALA A 683 7.85 15.09 -29.14
CA ALA A 683 8.78 14.76 -30.23
C ALA A 683 8.71 13.29 -30.66
N ARG A 684 8.51 12.36 -29.70
CA ARG A 684 8.39 10.91 -29.99
C ARG A 684 7.14 10.54 -30.81
N ASN A 685 6.06 11.32 -30.71
CA ASN A 685 4.79 11.06 -31.39
C ASN A 685 4.61 11.91 -32.66
N LEU A 686 5.54 12.82 -32.95
CA LEU A 686 5.39 13.78 -34.04
C LEU A 686 5.20 13.13 -35.40
N GLU A 687 6.00 12.12 -35.72
CA GLU A 687 5.90 11.41 -37.00
C GLU A 687 4.57 10.64 -37.14
N MET A 688 4.11 10.03 -36.08
CA MET A 688 2.80 9.36 -36.06
C MET A 688 1.67 10.36 -36.32
N VAL A 689 1.72 11.53 -35.66
CA VAL A 689 0.70 12.57 -35.81
C VAL A 689 0.71 13.15 -37.26
N LYS A 690 1.89 13.38 -37.83
CA LYS A 690 2.00 13.80 -39.24
C LYS A 690 1.40 12.78 -40.20
N ASN A 691 1.65 11.50 -39.97
CA ASN A 691 1.17 10.41 -40.84
C ASN A 691 -0.36 10.22 -40.77
N LEU A 692 -1.05 10.76 -39.78
CA LEU A 692 -2.51 10.77 -39.71
C LEU A 692 -3.14 11.65 -40.81
N GLY A 693 -2.46 12.72 -41.25
CA GLY A 693 -2.94 13.61 -42.30
C GLY A 693 -4.22 14.40 -41.95
N ILE A 694 -4.46 14.65 -40.66
CA ILE A 694 -5.68 15.29 -40.13
C ILE A 694 -5.45 16.67 -39.51
N TYR A 695 -4.21 17.10 -39.45
CA TYR A 695 -3.79 18.44 -39.05
C TYR A 695 -3.11 19.12 -40.23
N ASP A 696 -3.35 20.42 -40.41
CA ASP A 696 -2.69 21.19 -41.48
C ASP A 696 -1.19 21.32 -41.19
N GLU A 697 -0.83 21.41 -39.91
CA GLU A 697 0.54 21.40 -39.43
C GLU A 697 0.68 20.57 -38.16
N SER A 698 1.86 20.00 -37.93
CA SER A 698 2.15 19.24 -36.72
C SER A 698 3.52 19.61 -36.17
N ILE A 699 3.58 20.00 -34.87
CA ILE A 699 4.79 20.47 -34.21
C ILE A 699 5.03 19.77 -32.87
N ALA A 700 6.29 19.71 -32.44
CA ALA A 700 6.64 19.22 -31.13
C ALA A 700 6.42 20.30 -30.05
N TYR A 701 6.21 19.87 -28.78
CA TYR A 701 6.05 20.79 -27.62
C TYR A 701 7.19 21.77 -27.49
N GLU A 702 8.41 21.39 -27.82
CA GLU A 702 9.62 22.19 -27.74
C GLU A 702 9.67 23.28 -28.84
N MET A 703 8.80 23.18 -29.83
CA MET A 703 8.76 24.08 -31.02
C MET A 703 7.60 25.08 -30.98
N VAL A 704 6.85 25.17 -29.88
CA VAL A 704 5.66 26.04 -29.80
C VAL A 704 5.98 27.55 -29.97
N ASN A 705 7.22 27.94 -29.80
CA ASN A 705 7.70 29.31 -30.12
C ASN A 705 7.71 29.61 -31.62
N GLN A 706 7.50 28.62 -32.50
CA GLN A 706 7.38 28.81 -33.95
C GLN A 706 5.94 29.17 -34.38
N ILE A 707 4.97 29.04 -33.47
CA ILE A 707 3.59 29.43 -33.72
C ILE A 707 3.54 30.96 -33.90
N ASP A 708 2.89 31.43 -34.99
CA ASP A 708 2.71 32.84 -35.25
C ASP A 708 1.79 33.48 -34.19
N PRO A 709 2.32 34.34 -33.32
CA PRO A 709 1.54 34.97 -32.27
C PRO A 709 0.54 36.03 -32.75
N THR A 710 0.62 36.43 -34.00
CA THR A 710 -0.26 37.50 -34.58
C THR A 710 -1.60 36.91 -35.03
N ILE A 711 -1.72 35.60 -35.17
CA ILE A 711 -2.94 34.94 -35.65
C ILE A 711 -3.90 34.70 -34.46
N PRO A 712 -5.16 35.14 -34.55
CA PRO A 712 -6.19 34.84 -33.55
C PRO A 712 -6.36 33.33 -33.38
N THR A 713 -6.20 32.84 -32.15
CA THR A 713 -6.01 31.40 -31.89
C THR A 713 -6.94 30.90 -30.78
N VAL A 714 -7.55 29.75 -31.01
CA VAL A 714 -8.17 28.91 -29.98
C VAL A 714 -7.23 27.77 -29.59
N ILE A 715 -7.10 27.50 -28.30
CA ILE A 715 -6.35 26.36 -27.79
C ILE A 715 -7.35 25.31 -27.28
N VAL A 716 -7.23 24.07 -27.74
CA VAL A 716 -7.93 22.91 -27.17
C VAL A 716 -6.91 22.03 -26.46
N ASP A 717 -6.98 22.04 -25.13
CA ASP A 717 -5.99 21.33 -24.29
C ASP A 717 -6.51 19.99 -23.81
N MET A 718 -5.92 18.92 -24.35
CA MET A 718 -6.10 17.53 -23.88
C MET A 718 -4.91 17.09 -23.00
N SER A 719 -3.85 17.92 -22.87
CA SER A 719 -2.60 17.54 -22.21
C SER A 719 -2.61 17.77 -20.70
N GLY A 720 -3.29 18.83 -20.24
CA GLY A 720 -3.18 19.32 -18.87
C GLY A 720 -1.78 19.86 -18.51
N ASN A 721 -0.90 20.08 -19.49
CA ASN A 721 0.46 20.57 -19.28
C ASN A 721 0.47 22.06 -19.00
N GLN A 722 0.44 22.43 -17.74
CA GLN A 722 0.38 23.81 -17.27
C GLN A 722 1.57 24.66 -17.73
N THR A 723 2.75 24.06 -17.89
CA THR A 723 3.96 24.80 -18.35
C THR A 723 3.81 25.17 -19.83
N LEU A 724 3.29 24.28 -20.65
CA LEU A 724 3.00 24.52 -22.05
C LEU A 724 1.90 25.57 -22.22
N LEU A 725 0.82 25.46 -21.42
CA LEU A 725 -0.26 26.46 -21.46
C LEU A 725 0.22 27.87 -21.10
N VAL A 726 1.03 28.01 -20.04
CA VAL A 726 1.62 29.31 -19.67
C VAL A 726 2.47 29.90 -20.81
N ALA A 727 3.29 29.04 -21.45
CA ALA A 727 4.10 29.48 -22.59
C ALA A 727 3.25 29.97 -23.77
N LEU A 728 2.20 29.20 -24.12
CA LEU A 728 1.27 29.60 -25.20
C LEU A 728 0.45 30.84 -24.88
N HIS A 729 -0.07 30.97 -23.65
CA HIS A 729 -0.79 32.18 -23.20
C HIS A 729 0.11 33.41 -23.21
N THR A 730 1.38 33.24 -22.83
CA THR A 730 2.36 34.32 -22.88
C THR A 730 2.69 34.72 -24.32
N LEU A 731 2.89 33.72 -25.19
CA LEU A 731 3.22 33.90 -26.60
C LEU A 731 2.09 34.61 -27.35
N LEU A 732 0.87 34.15 -27.21
CA LEU A 732 -0.29 34.63 -27.98
C LEU A 732 -0.92 35.90 -27.41
N GLY A 733 -0.80 36.13 -26.10
CA GLY A 733 -1.36 37.33 -25.46
C GLY A 733 -2.84 37.56 -25.81
N ASP A 734 -3.15 38.71 -26.41
CA ASP A 734 -4.52 39.09 -26.81
C ASP A 734 -5.05 38.28 -28.00
N ASN A 735 -4.20 37.64 -28.76
CA ASN A 735 -4.60 36.74 -29.84
C ASN A 735 -5.03 35.36 -29.38
N MET A 736 -4.79 34.97 -28.11
CA MET A 736 -5.42 33.82 -27.52
C MET A 736 -6.90 34.12 -27.23
N LYS A 737 -7.79 33.65 -28.12
CA LYS A 737 -9.22 33.97 -28.04
C LYS A 737 -9.95 33.11 -27.00
N LYS A 738 -9.65 31.83 -26.94
CA LYS A 738 -10.23 30.89 -26.01
C LYS A 738 -9.28 29.74 -25.72
N THR A 739 -9.25 29.25 -24.49
CA THR A 739 -8.66 27.95 -24.13
C THR A 739 -9.77 27.05 -23.62
N VAL A 740 -9.92 25.91 -24.26
CA VAL A 740 -10.86 24.83 -23.91
C VAL A 740 -10.07 23.70 -23.28
N ASN A 741 -10.16 23.56 -21.96
CA ASN A 741 -9.51 22.50 -21.19
C ASN A 741 -10.44 21.27 -21.17
N VAL A 742 -9.97 20.13 -21.66
CA VAL A 742 -10.81 18.93 -21.85
C VAL A 742 -10.38 17.77 -20.95
N GLY A 743 -9.09 17.47 -20.90
CA GLY A 743 -8.56 16.31 -20.21
C GLY A 743 -7.29 16.59 -19.42
N LEU A 744 -6.88 15.61 -18.64
CA LEU A 744 -5.68 15.62 -17.81
C LEU A 744 -4.84 14.41 -18.16
N THR A 745 -4.07 14.43 -19.25
CA THR A 745 -3.11 13.36 -19.57
C THR A 745 -1.83 13.44 -18.73
N HIS A 746 -1.58 14.61 -18.10
CA HIS A 746 -0.49 14.83 -17.15
C HIS A 746 -1.07 15.27 -15.78
N TRP A 747 -1.84 14.37 -15.16
CA TRP A 747 -2.56 14.62 -13.90
C TRP A 747 -1.67 15.00 -12.70
N THR A 748 -0.37 14.67 -12.76
CA THR A 748 0.62 15.08 -11.74
C THR A 748 0.91 16.58 -11.72
N ASP A 749 0.58 17.31 -12.79
CA ASP A 749 0.88 18.76 -12.97
C ASP A 749 -0.35 19.69 -12.86
N ALA A 750 -1.48 19.19 -12.40
CA ALA A 750 -2.81 19.82 -12.49
C ALA A 750 -3.05 21.07 -11.61
N ARG A 751 -2.04 21.65 -10.96
CA ARG A 751 -2.21 22.88 -10.16
C ARG A 751 -2.09 24.11 -11.04
N PRO A 752 -3.06 25.08 -10.97
CA PRO A 752 -2.99 26.32 -11.73
C PRO A 752 -1.69 27.07 -11.45
N LYS A 753 -0.92 27.36 -12.51
CA LYS A 753 0.30 28.18 -12.42
C LYS A 753 -0.01 29.65 -12.72
N LYS A 754 0.76 30.54 -12.09
CA LYS A 754 0.72 31.99 -12.41
C LYS A 754 1.09 32.19 -13.89
N GLY A 755 0.24 32.93 -14.63
CA GLY A 755 0.44 33.21 -16.07
C GLY A 755 -0.62 32.63 -17.00
N ILE A 756 -1.61 31.90 -16.47
CA ILE A 756 -2.80 31.50 -17.24
C ILE A 756 -3.80 32.66 -17.30
N ILE A 757 -4.30 32.95 -18.49
CA ILE A 757 -5.39 33.92 -18.71
C ILE A 757 -6.71 33.20 -18.42
N THR A 758 -7.18 33.34 -17.19
CA THR A 758 -8.32 32.55 -16.66
C THR A 758 -9.65 32.99 -17.25
N GLU A 759 -9.79 34.27 -17.60
CA GLU A 759 -11.03 34.86 -18.13
C GLU A 759 -11.41 34.29 -19.50
N ARG A 760 -10.43 33.79 -20.24
CA ARG A 760 -10.59 33.16 -21.57
C ARG A 760 -10.35 31.67 -21.56
N SER A 761 -10.26 31.06 -20.36
CA SER A 761 -10.07 29.62 -20.19
C SER A 761 -11.28 28.98 -19.53
N GLU A 762 -11.76 27.89 -20.07
CA GLU A 762 -12.88 27.15 -19.49
C GLU A 762 -12.62 25.63 -19.49
N PHE A 763 -13.24 24.95 -18.53
CA PHE A 763 -13.27 23.48 -18.55
C PHE A 763 -14.48 23.01 -19.39
N PHE A 764 -14.24 22.20 -20.40
CA PHE A 764 -15.29 21.68 -21.26
C PHE A 764 -15.93 20.44 -20.65
N PHE A 765 -17.21 20.56 -20.28
CA PHE A 765 -17.98 19.46 -19.75
C PHE A 765 -18.94 18.92 -20.81
N ALA A 766 -18.54 17.87 -21.52
CA ALA A 766 -19.30 17.29 -22.62
C ALA A 766 -20.77 16.94 -22.28
N PRO A 767 -21.13 16.40 -21.09
CA PRO A 767 -22.53 16.16 -20.74
C PRO A 767 -23.42 17.40 -20.78
N GLY A 768 -22.88 18.58 -20.39
CA GLY A 768 -23.62 19.86 -20.48
C GLY A 768 -23.92 20.25 -21.93
N HIS A 769 -22.95 20.07 -22.83
CA HIS A 769 -23.13 20.34 -24.25
C HIS A 769 -24.11 19.34 -24.91
N ILE A 770 -24.04 18.06 -24.52
CA ILE A 770 -24.98 17.04 -24.98
C ILE A 770 -26.43 17.43 -24.62
N GLN A 771 -26.66 17.88 -23.36
CA GLN A 771 -27.98 18.34 -22.91
C GLN A 771 -28.48 19.53 -23.72
N LYS A 772 -27.62 20.51 -24.03
CA LYS A 772 -27.93 21.63 -24.93
C LYS A 772 -28.38 21.13 -26.29
N ARG A 773 -27.58 20.26 -26.93
CA ARG A 773 -27.91 19.78 -28.28
C ARG A 773 -29.10 18.82 -28.34
N MET A 774 -29.34 18.06 -27.28
CA MET A 774 -30.59 17.28 -27.13
C MET A 774 -31.83 18.19 -27.08
N LYS A 775 -31.68 19.39 -26.50
CA LYS A 775 -32.77 20.39 -26.50
C LYS A 775 -32.92 21.04 -27.87
N ASP A 776 -31.80 21.36 -28.55
CA ASP A 776 -31.80 22.09 -29.84
C ASP A 776 -32.25 21.20 -30.99
N TRP A 777 -31.81 19.94 -31.06
CA TRP A 777 -32.05 19.02 -32.19
C TRP A 777 -33.03 17.88 -31.87
N GLY A 778 -33.44 17.77 -30.62
CA GLY A 778 -34.12 16.59 -30.10
C GLY A 778 -33.21 15.38 -29.98
N PRO A 779 -33.59 14.41 -29.13
CA PRO A 779 -32.76 13.20 -28.92
C PRO A 779 -32.46 12.43 -30.20
N ALA A 780 -33.42 12.30 -31.12
CA ALA A 780 -33.25 11.58 -32.42
C ALA A 780 -32.25 12.30 -33.35
N GLY A 781 -32.31 13.64 -33.40
CA GLY A 781 -31.39 14.43 -34.21
C GLY A 781 -29.94 14.39 -33.68
N PHE A 782 -29.77 14.42 -32.36
CA PHE A 782 -28.46 14.23 -31.75
C PHE A 782 -27.90 12.83 -32.01
N ASP A 783 -28.70 11.78 -31.81
CA ASP A 783 -28.29 10.39 -32.05
C ASP A 783 -27.87 10.16 -33.49
N GLN A 784 -28.62 10.71 -34.47
CA GLN A 784 -28.31 10.54 -35.91
C GLN A 784 -26.97 11.17 -36.27
N ARG A 785 -26.69 12.39 -35.81
CA ARG A 785 -25.46 13.13 -36.14
C ARG A 785 -24.25 12.46 -35.48
N THR A 786 -24.35 12.11 -34.22
CA THR A 786 -23.27 11.45 -33.49
C THR A 786 -23.01 10.04 -33.96
N ALA A 787 -24.05 9.26 -34.31
CA ALA A 787 -23.86 7.88 -34.82
C ALA A 787 -23.10 7.87 -36.14
N LYS A 788 -23.39 8.80 -37.06
CA LYS A 788 -22.65 8.93 -38.33
C LYS A 788 -21.17 9.20 -38.06
N PHE A 789 -20.88 10.23 -37.28
CA PHE A 789 -19.50 10.61 -36.92
C PHE A 789 -18.75 9.45 -36.24
N MET A 790 -19.39 8.78 -35.28
CA MET A 790 -18.79 7.65 -34.57
C MET A 790 -18.44 6.48 -35.46
N MET A 791 -19.29 6.15 -36.43
CA MET A 791 -19.06 5.06 -37.35
C MET A 791 -17.89 5.39 -38.29
N GLU A 792 -17.86 6.60 -38.85
CA GLU A 792 -16.79 7.04 -39.76
C GLU A 792 -15.43 7.09 -39.05
N THR A 793 -15.37 7.63 -37.86
CA THR A 793 -14.12 7.75 -37.11
C THR A 793 -13.65 6.42 -36.54
N ALA A 794 -14.57 5.51 -36.18
CA ALA A 794 -14.21 4.15 -35.75
C ALA A 794 -13.53 3.38 -36.90
N ALA A 795 -14.06 3.48 -38.12
CA ALA A 795 -13.45 2.85 -39.28
C ALA A 795 -12.04 3.38 -39.58
N LYS A 796 -11.86 4.71 -39.61
CA LYS A 796 -10.56 5.37 -39.82
C LYS A 796 -9.55 5.02 -38.71
N SER A 797 -10.03 4.83 -37.49
CA SER A 797 -9.15 4.54 -36.34
C SER A 797 -8.49 3.17 -36.40
N ARG A 798 -8.99 2.24 -37.16
CA ARG A 798 -8.36 0.91 -37.41
C ARG A 798 -6.98 0.99 -38.08
N GLU A 799 -6.68 2.08 -38.77
CA GLU A 799 -5.39 2.26 -39.45
C GLU A 799 -4.22 2.52 -38.50
N TRP A 800 -4.50 3.11 -37.35
CA TRP A 800 -3.47 3.49 -36.37
C TRP A 800 -3.66 2.90 -34.97
N LEU A 801 -4.84 2.40 -34.63
CA LEU A 801 -5.19 1.94 -33.30
C LEU A 801 -4.85 0.45 -33.11
N ASN A 802 -3.98 0.17 -32.13
CA ASN A 802 -3.65 -1.19 -31.73
C ASN A 802 -4.36 -1.53 -30.42
N PHE A 803 -5.13 -2.61 -30.42
CA PHE A 803 -5.79 -3.14 -29.23
C PHE A 803 -4.92 -4.20 -28.55
N LYS A 804 -4.80 -4.12 -27.24
CA LYS A 804 -4.29 -5.19 -26.39
C LYS A 804 -5.49 -5.87 -25.76
N GLU A 805 -5.85 -7.03 -26.27
CA GLU A 805 -6.94 -7.84 -25.72
C GLU A 805 -6.45 -8.70 -24.57
N VAL A 806 -7.25 -8.83 -23.53
CA VAL A 806 -6.96 -9.65 -22.35
C VAL A 806 -8.24 -10.32 -21.87
N ASP A 807 -8.11 -11.56 -21.36
CA ASP A 807 -9.25 -12.33 -20.89
C ASP A 807 -9.62 -12.00 -19.45
N GLY A 808 -10.87 -11.64 -19.26
CA GLY A 808 -11.50 -11.46 -17.96
C GLY A 808 -10.84 -10.39 -17.08
N LEU A 809 -11.28 -10.30 -15.84
CA LEU A 809 -10.76 -9.31 -14.89
C LEU A 809 -9.33 -9.62 -14.44
N GLN A 810 -8.93 -10.89 -14.42
CA GLN A 810 -7.52 -11.27 -14.18
C GLN A 810 -6.59 -10.75 -15.28
N GLY A 811 -7.05 -10.73 -16.53
CA GLY A 811 -6.33 -10.09 -17.62
C GLY A 811 -6.21 -8.57 -17.42
N LEU A 812 -7.30 -7.90 -16.94
CA LEU A 812 -7.28 -6.48 -16.62
C LEU A 812 -6.25 -6.18 -15.52
N VAL A 813 -6.22 -6.95 -14.43
CA VAL A 813 -5.25 -6.80 -13.33
C VAL A 813 -3.81 -6.80 -13.86
N LYS A 814 -3.48 -7.67 -14.84
CA LYS A 814 -2.13 -7.76 -15.41
C LYS A 814 -1.72 -6.52 -16.22
N VAL A 815 -2.66 -5.90 -16.90
CA VAL A 815 -2.38 -4.74 -17.77
C VAL A 815 -2.63 -3.40 -17.10
N TYR A 816 -3.38 -3.36 -16.01
CA TYR A 816 -3.75 -2.15 -15.29
C TYR A 816 -2.54 -1.28 -14.90
N PRO A 817 -1.43 -1.82 -14.36
CA PRO A 817 -0.26 -1.02 -14.02
C PRO A 817 0.41 -0.29 -15.19
N ALA A 818 0.15 -0.74 -16.43
CA ALA A 818 0.67 -0.07 -17.62
C ALA A 818 -0.23 1.08 -18.12
N VAL A 819 -1.46 1.17 -17.58
CA VAL A 819 -2.43 2.22 -17.94
C VAL A 819 -2.37 3.38 -16.95
N VAL A 820 -2.05 3.09 -15.69
CA VAL A 820 -1.88 4.07 -14.61
C VAL A 820 -0.47 4.67 -14.64
#